data_8d24f44388e50ad724203840855e949a
#
_entry.id   8d24f44388e50ad724203840855e949a
#
_cell.length_a   1.000
_cell.length_b   1.000
_cell.length_c   1.000
_cell.angle_alpha   90.00
_cell.angle_beta   90.00
_cell.angle_gamma   90.00
#
_symmetry.space_group_name_H-M   'P 1'
#
loop_
_entity.id
_entity.type
_entity.pdbx_description
1 polymer ?
#
loop_
_entity_poly.entity_id
_entity_poly.type
_entity_poly.pdbx_seq_one_letter_code
_entity_poly.pdbx_strand_id
1 'polypeptide(L)'
;MGTGLFGTGQTAIRATQDLQIISGLPPLVREDDNYRAQLTLRNTTAKPMKVEVAARATLLELQPQTVDIPAGEAREVAWNVTAPAQLGQIRSEAILWEIEARDTLGGARDALKARQRIVPAVPLTVQQATLVQLEGPLTLEVVPPADALPGRGGLKLALQPKLAEGLPGVRDWFARYPFTCLEQKTSRSIGLRDAKLWQTVVAQLPTYLDKDGLASYFPPRDGEAERGSDVLTAYLLAATHEAAGIEPGFAVPDEVRAPMERGLIAFVEGRIQREFWSPRKDLDVRKLAALEALSRYGKAQGRMLGSITIAPNQWPTHAVIDWLNILRRVADVPQREQRIAEATQVLKSRLSYQGTKLVFSTERDDYWWWLMTNGDVNTARLILAVLDDPAWKDDMGRLANGFIGRQQRGAWHTTTANLWGGLALEKFSAKFEAQPVAGATRASVGAGAPAAVDWARVERVKSTDPAGAPHQTTWFGAPASPGSLRNNTMFLPWAQEPGRQPLNVAHTGTGRPWLTLQSVAAIALKAPFAAGYQVKKTVTPVEQAVAGRYSRGDVLRVTLEVNAAADMTWVVVSDPIPGGATLLGTGLGRDSQIATQGEKRSGGAWPAFEERSFEAFRSYYEYVPKGTFKLDYTMRLNNVGEFALPPTRVEALYAPEMFGESPNPRVKVEAGR
;
A
#
# COMPACT_ATOMS: atom_id res chain seq x y z
N MET A 1 19.73 28.21 44.81
CA MET A 1 19.90 28.44 43.36
C MET A 1 19.73 29.91 43.12
N GLY A 2 20.71 30.58 42.51
CA GLY A 2 20.59 31.99 42.13
C GLY A 2 19.63 32.15 40.98
N THR A 3 18.79 33.17 41.00
CA THR A 3 17.89 33.51 39.91
C THR A 3 18.68 33.87 38.65
N GLY A 4 18.63 33.02 37.61
CA GLY A 4 19.28 33.26 36.31
C GLY A 4 20.46 32.34 35.97
N LEU A 5 20.79 31.36 36.80
CA LEU A 5 21.83 30.36 36.51
C LEU A 5 21.19 29.01 36.16
N PHE A 6 21.38 28.56 34.92
CA PHE A 6 20.99 27.25 34.44
C PHE A 6 22.23 26.43 34.16
N GLY A 7 22.26 25.18 34.62
CA GLY A 7 23.32 24.24 34.33
C GLY A 7 22.72 22.94 33.75
N THR A 8 23.35 22.41 32.71
CA THR A 8 23.09 21.09 32.19
C THR A 8 24.15 20.14 32.67
N GLY A 9 23.75 18.97 33.18
CA GLY A 9 24.64 17.86 33.54
C GLY A 9 24.32 16.64 32.70
N GLN A 10 25.39 15.95 32.25
CA GLN A 10 25.28 14.68 31.55
C GLN A 10 26.00 13.61 32.34
N THR A 11 25.39 12.44 32.50
CA THR A 11 26.05 11.26 33.04
C THR A 11 25.83 10.08 32.10
N ALA A 12 26.82 9.21 32.00
CA ALA A 12 26.72 7.97 31.24
C ALA A 12 26.68 6.79 32.22
N ILE A 13 25.66 5.95 32.07
CA ILE A 13 25.56 4.68 32.81
C ILE A 13 25.93 3.56 31.83
N ARG A 14 26.93 2.74 32.18
CA ARG A 14 27.32 1.57 31.43
C ARG A 14 26.71 0.33 32.08
N ALA A 15 25.72 -0.28 31.41
CA ALA A 15 25.24 -1.63 31.75
C ALA A 15 26.11 -2.66 31.04
N THR A 16 26.64 -3.63 31.75
CA THR A 16 27.43 -4.74 31.18
C THR A 16 26.86 -6.07 31.64
N GLN A 17 26.96 -7.05 30.76
CA GLN A 17 26.61 -8.43 30.99
C GLN A 17 27.83 -9.29 30.66
N ASP A 18 28.13 -10.34 31.44
CA ASP A 18 29.36 -11.11 31.29
C ASP A 18 29.46 -11.79 29.92
N LEU A 19 28.38 -12.38 29.46
CA LEU A 19 28.21 -12.90 28.10
C LEU A 19 27.13 -12.12 27.37
N GLN A 20 27.39 -11.70 26.12
CA GLN A 20 26.44 -10.95 25.31
C GLN A 20 26.25 -11.60 23.93
N ILE A 21 24.99 -11.68 23.48
CA ILE A 21 24.62 -12.07 22.11
C ILE A 21 24.29 -10.80 21.34
N ILE A 22 25.01 -10.55 20.24
CA ILE A 22 24.76 -9.44 19.33
C ILE A 22 24.28 -10.02 18.00
N SER A 23 23.07 -9.65 17.58
CA SER A 23 22.49 -10.11 16.32
C SER A 23 23.21 -9.51 15.10
N GLY A 24 23.63 -10.40 14.19
CA GLY A 24 24.04 -10.07 12.83
C GLY A 24 23.07 -10.64 11.79
N LEU A 25 21.86 -11.02 12.21
CA LEU A 25 20.82 -11.51 11.29
C LEU A 25 20.34 -10.40 10.37
N PRO A 26 20.20 -10.67 9.06
CA PRO A 26 19.53 -9.71 8.17
C PRO A 26 18.09 -9.49 8.64
N PRO A 27 17.60 -8.24 8.76
CA PRO A 27 16.25 -7.97 9.25
C PRO A 27 15.15 -8.45 8.29
N LEU A 28 15.50 -8.65 7.01
CA LEU A 28 14.64 -9.17 5.97
C LEU A 28 15.43 -10.13 5.07
N VAL A 29 14.80 -11.24 4.70
CA VAL A 29 15.26 -12.16 3.66
C VAL A 29 14.14 -12.46 2.68
N ARG A 30 14.51 -12.88 1.48
CA ARG A 30 13.54 -13.35 0.49
C ARG A 30 13.57 -14.87 0.42
N GLU A 31 12.44 -15.45 0.04
CA GLU A 31 12.39 -16.89 -0.20
C GLU A 31 13.48 -17.29 -1.20
N ASP A 32 14.10 -18.43 -0.95
CA ASP A 32 15.25 -18.95 -1.69
C ASP A 32 16.55 -18.11 -1.57
N ASP A 33 16.63 -17.14 -0.64
CA ASP A 33 17.90 -16.53 -0.27
C ASP A 33 18.75 -17.55 0.50
N ASN A 34 20.00 -17.72 0.04
CA ASN A 34 21.01 -18.49 0.79
C ASN A 34 21.88 -17.51 1.54
N TYR A 35 21.92 -17.61 2.86
CA TYR A 35 22.66 -16.64 3.67
C TYR A 35 23.29 -17.26 4.91
N ARG A 36 24.28 -16.59 5.42
CA ARG A 36 24.93 -16.90 6.67
C ARG A 36 24.20 -16.18 7.81
N ALA A 37 23.41 -16.92 8.57
CA ALA A 37 22.75 -16.43 9.78
C ALA A 37 23.79 -16.35 10.89
N GLN A 38 24.28 -15.15 11.18
CA GLN A 38 25.43 -14.93 12.06
C GLN A 38 25.06 -14.17 13.33
N LEU A 39 25.77 -14.47 14.39
CA LEU A 39 25.70 -13.83 15.70
C LEU A 39 27.11 -13.55 16.18
N THR A 40 27.31 -12.49 16.93
CA THR A 40 28.55 -12.22 17.64
C THR A 40 28.33 -12.48 19.14
N LEU A 41 29.13 -13.35 19.70
CA LEU A 41 29.17 -13.60 21.14
C LEU A 41 30.34 -12.81 21.72
N ARG A 42 30.08 -12.04 22.77
CA ARG A 42 31.11 -11.25 23.43
C ARG A 42 31.26 -11.67 24.87
N ASN A 43 32.49 -12.00 25.24
CA ASN A 43 32.91 -12.21 26.61
C ASN A 43 33.44 -10.84 27.14
N THR A 44 32.78 -10.29 28.14
CA THR A 44 33.19 -9.00 28.74
C THR A 44 34.02 -9.19 30.00
N THR A 45 34.30 -10.43 30.39
CA THR A 45 35.04 -10.77 31.61
C THR A 45 36.53 -10.93 31.37
N ALA A 46 37.31 -11.00 32.45
CA ALA A 46 38.74 -11.28 32.42
C ALA A 46 39.10 -12.79 32.37
N LYS A 47 38.09 -13.66 32.21
CA LYS A 47 38.28 -15.13 32.15
C LYS A 47 37.81 -15.68 30.81
N PRO A 48 38.45 -16.72 30.25
CA PRO A 48 37.95 -17.37 29.06
C PRO A 48 36.63 -18.08 29.34
N MET A 49 35.80 -18.20 28.34
CA MET A 49 34.51 -18.90 28.38
C MET A 49 34.46 -20.01 27.32
N LYS A 50 33.80 -21.10 27.65
CA LYS A 50 33.39 -22.14 26.69
C LYS A 50 31.88 -22.06 26.55
N VAL A 51 31.42 -21.48 25.47
CA VAL A 51 30.02 -21.13 25.26
C VAL A 51 29.34 -22.14 24.36
N GLU A 52 28.29 -22.77 24.86
CA GLU A 52 27.35 -23.56 24.10
C GLU A 52 26.23 -22.63 23.60
N VAL A 53 25.94 -22.70 22.31
CA VAL A 53 24.91 -21.87 21.64
C VAL A 53 23.88 -22.80 21.04
N ALA A 54 22.64 -22.65 21.51
CA ALA A 54 21.47 -23.29 20.94
C ALA A 54 20.59 -22.23 20.23
N ALA A 55 20.29 -22.43 18.96
CA ALA A 55 19.38 -21.59 18.22
C ALA A 55 18.19 -22.42 17.72
N ARG A 56 16.99 -21.85 17.88
CA ARG A 56 15.76 -22.36 17.30
C ARG A 56 15.20 -21.28 16.39
N ALA A 57 14.75 -21.64 15.21
CA ALA A 57 14.11 -20.69 14.30
C ALA A 57 12.92 -21.38 13.62
N THR A 58 11.79 -20.67 13.53
CA THR A 58 10.65 -21.20 12.78
C THR A 58 11.07 -21.43 11.33
N LEU A 59 10.61 -22.54 10.73
CA LEU A 59 10.91 -22.92 9.34
C LEU A 59 12.37 -23.34 9.05
N LEU A 60 13.27 -23.39 10.05
CA LEU A 60 14.68 -23.75 9.86
C LEU A 60 15.08 -24.81 10.88
N GLU A 61 15.94 -25.74 10.45
CA GLU A 61 16.59 -26.72 11.32
C GLU A 61 18.03 -26.29 11.58
N LEU A 62 18.40 -26.10 12.84
CA LEU A 62 19.70 -25.60 13.28
C LEU A 62 20.34 -26.54 14.27
N GLN A 63 21.64 -26.77 14.11
CA GLN A 63 22.41 -27.58 15.06
C GLN A 63 23.07 -26.69 16.12
N PRO A 64 23.10 -27.10 17.39
CA PRO A 64 23.86 -26.40 18.43
C PRO A 64 25.34 -26.29 18.07
N GLN A 65 26.00 -25.25 18.54
CA GLN A 65 27.43 -25.03 18.34
C GLN A 65 28.11 -24.74 19.68
N THR A 66 29.40 -25.06 19.79
CA THR A 66 30.22 -24.68 20.93
C THR A 66 31.42 -23.87 20.47
N VAL A 67 31.72 -22.78 21.16
CA VAL A 67 32.80 -21.86 20.83
C VAL A 67 33.59 -21.45 22.09
N ASP A 68 34.90 -21.41 21.97
CA ASP A 68 35.79 -20.88 22.99
C ASP A 68 36.01 -19.38 22.76
N ILE A 69 35.74 -18.56 23.77
CA ILE A 69 35.85 -17.09 23.73
C ILE A 69 36.88 -16.65 24.78
N PRO A 70 38.07 -16.18 24.35
CA PRO A 70 39.05 -15.63 25.28
C PRO A 70 38.50 -14.45 26.08
N ALA A 71 39.18 -14.11 27.17
CA ALA A 71 38.85 -12.99 28.03
C ALA A 71 38.80 -11.67 27.24
N GLY A 72 37.70 -10.92 27.34
CA GLY A 72 37.52 -9.60 26.67
C GLY A 72 37.29 -9.66 25.16
N GLU A 73 37.27 -10.85 24.55
CA GLU A 73 37.12 -11.02 23.10
C GLU A 73 35.68 -11.32 22.68
N ALA A 74 35.50 -11.28 21.35
CA ALA A 74 34.26 -11.68 20.69
C ALA A 74 34.53 -12.76 19.65
N ARG A 75 33.56 -13.64 19.45
CA ARG A 75 33.58 -14.68 18.42
C ARG A 75 32.28 -14.71 17.65
N GLU A 76 32.38 -14.98 16.35
CA GLU A 76 31.23 -15.16 15.47
C GLU A 76 30.78 -16.64 15.51
N VAL A 77 29.48 -16.83 15.61
CA VAL A 77 28.79 -18.13 15.44
C VAL A 77 27.79 -17.95 14.30
N ALA A 78 27.72 -18.93 13.39
CA ALA A 78 26.86 -18.79 12.21
C ALA A 78 26.34 -20.12 11.68
N TRP A 79 25.18 -20.09 11.05
CA TRP A 79 24.57 -21.18 10.30
C TRP A 79 24.37 -20.77 8.84
N ASN A 80 24.74 -21.65 7.93
CA ASN A 80 24.37 -21.46 6.51
C ASN A 80 22.95 -21.97 6.34
N VAL A 81 22.06 -21.11 5.95
CA VAL A 81 20.62 -21.39 5.86
C VAL A 81 20.05 -20.90 4.53
N THR A 82 18.98 -21.56 4.10
CA THR A 82 18.18 -21.15 2.95
C THR A 82 16.82 -20.69 3.49
N ALA A 83 16.41 -19.47 3.15
CA ALA A 83 15.08 -18.98 3.47
C ALA A 83 14.04 -19.82 2.68
N PRO A 84 13.16 -20.57 3.38
CA PRO A 84 12.32 -21.56 2.71
C PRO A 84 11.28 -20.94 1.79
N ALA A 85 11.10 -21.54 0.61
CA ALA A 85 9.96 -21.26 -0.25
C ALA A 85 8.68 -21.76 0.41
N GLN A 86 7.72 -20.91 0.58
CA GLN A 86 6.46 -21.25 1.24
C GLN A 86 5.37 -21.50 0.19
N LEU A 87 5.01 -22.77 -0.03
CA LEU A 87 4.03 -23.19 -1.03
C LEU A 87 2.61 -23.37 -0.44
N GLY A 88 2.46 -23.32 0.87
CA GLY A 88 1.16 -23.48 1.55
C GLY A 88 0.25 -22.26 1.45
N GLN A 89 -1.02 -22.44 1.78
CA GLN A 89 -2.01 -21.34 1.82
C GLN A 89 -1.71 -20.32 2.92
N ILE A 90 -1.20 -20.77 4.06
CA ILE A 90 -0.78 -19.93 5.16
C ILE A 90 0.73 -19.75 5.07
N ARG A 91 1.17 -18.51 5.13
CA ARG A 91 2.58 -18.12 5.05
C ARG A 91 2.99 -17.46 6.33
N SER A 92 4.24 -17.71 6.75
CA SER A 92 4.87 -16.92 7.79
C SER A 92 5.42 -15.62 7.19
N GLU A 93 5.10 -14.48 7.80
CA GLU A 93 5.70 -13.19 7.46
C GLU A 93 7.10 -13.03 8.08
N ALA A 94 7.46 -13.90 9.00
CA ALA A 94 8.72 -13.83 9.72
C ALA A 94 9.22 -15.21 10.14
N ILE A 95 10.53 -15.34 10.17
CA ILE A 95 11.25 -16.37 10.88
C ILE A 95 11.48 -15.84 12.31
N LEU A 96 10.97 -16.57 13.30
CA LEU A 96 11.14 -16.23 14.71
C LEU A 96 12.34 -16.99 15.24
N TRP A 97 13.33 -16.26 15.68
CA TRP A 97 14.57 -16.78 16.26
C TRP A 97 14.52 -16.72 17.77
N GLU A 98 14.88 -17.83 18.42
CA GLU A 98 15.16 -17.94 19.85
C GLU A 98 16.56 -18.50 20.00
N ILE A 99 17.46 -17.76 20.59
CA ILE A 99 18.86 -18.06 20.69
C ILE A 99 19.25 -18.03 22.19
N GLU A 100 19.89 -19.06 22.66
CA GLU A 100 20.42 -19.16 24.02
C GLU A 100 21.93 -19.44 23.95
N ALA A 101 22.70 -18.69 24.72
CA ALA A 101 24.12 -18.89 24.87
C ALA A 101 24.45 -19.12 26.37
N ARG A 102 25.22 -20.16 26.68
CA ARG A 102 25.58 -20.53 28.04
C ARG A 102 27.07 -20.84 28.12
N ASP A 103 27.78 -20.17 29.02
CA ASP A 103 29.12 -20.56 29.42
C ASP A 103 29.06 -21.79 30.30
N THR A 104 29.68 -22.88 29.85
CA THR A 104 29.73 -24.17 30.57
C THR A 104 30.76 -24.20 31.70
N LEU A 105 31.68 -23.24 31.78
CA LEU A 105 32.71 -23.13 32.79
C LEU A 105 32.31 -22.19 33.94
N GLY A 106 31.78 -21.00 33.62
CA GLY A 106 31.47 -19.97 34.61
C GLY A 106 29.98 -19.73 34.84
N GLY A 107 29.10 -20.33 34.04
CA GLY A 107 27.65 -20.23 34.20
C GLY A 107 27.00 -18.95 33.69
N ALA A 108 27.76 -18.05 33.08
CA ALA A 108 27.21 -16.86 32.40
C ALA A 108 26.28 -17.27 31.25
N ARG A 109 25.20 -16.54 31.06
CA ARG A 109 24.20 -16.85 30.05
C ARG A 109 23.59 -15.57 29.46
N ASP A 110 23.17 -15.68 28.20
CA ASP A 110 22.37 -14.68 27.54
C ASP A 110 21.34 -15.34 26.62
N ALA A 111 20.24 -14.62 26.31
CA ALA A 111 19.21 -15.08 25.42
C ALA A 111 18.73 -13.94 24.56
N LEU A 112 18.50 -14.24 23.28
CA LEU A 112 18.02 -13.27 22.27
C LEU A 112 16.80 -13.84 21.54
N LYS A 113 15.73 -13.05 21.44
CA LYS A 113 14.62 -13.30 20.54
C LYS A 113 14.65 -12.26 19.42
N ALA A 114 14.62 -12.71 18.17
CA ALA A 114 14.62 -11.85 17.02
C ALA A 114 13.52 -12.24 16.03
N ARG A 115 12.94 -11.25 15.37
CA ARG A 115 11.97 -11.41 14.29
C ARG A 115 12.61 -10.98 12.98
N GLN A 116 12.81 -11.93 12.08
CA GLN A 116 13.37 -11.72 10.75
C GLN A 116 12.23 -11.80 9.71
N ARG A 117 11.97 -10.72 8.98
CA ARG A 117 10.93 -10.76 7.94
C ARG A 117 11.33 -11.71 6.82
N ILE A 118 10.35 -12.48 6.32
CA ILE A 118 10.51 -13.29 5.10
C ILE A 118 9.45 -12.87 4.08
N VAL A 119 9.90 -12.55 2.87
CA VAL A 119 9.04 -12.09 1.78
C VAL A 119 9.34 -12.86 0.48
N PRO A 120 8.39 -13.00 -0.45
CA PRO A 120 8.68 -13.65 -1.73
C PRO A 120 9.60 -12.75 -2.59
N ALA A 121 10.53 -13.36 -3.29
CA ALA A 121 11.31 -12.67 -4.33
C ALA A 121 10.44 -12.38 -5.56
N VAL A 122 9.56 -13.30 -5.91
CA VAL A 122 8.54 -13.14 -6.95
C VAL A 122 7.18 -13.18 -6.27
N PRO A 123 6.55 -12.03 -6.04
CA PRO A 123 5.26 -11.98 -5.35
C PRO A 123 4.14 -12.58 -6.19
N LEU A 124 3.14 -13.13 -5.52
CA LEU A 124 1.88 -13.50 -6.15
C LEU A 124 1.14 -12.25 -6.59
N THR A 125 0.75 -12.24 -7.85
CA THR A 125 -0.06 -11.17 -8.43
C THR A 125 -1.37 -11.72 -8.97
N VAL A 126 -2.43 -10.92 -8.89
CA VAL A 126 -3.70 -11.24 -9.53
C VAL A 126 -3.54 -11.04 -11.03
N GLN A 127 -3.75 -12.08 -11.80
CA GLN A 127 -3.67 -12.04 -13.26
C GLN A 127 -5.01 -11.65 -13.87
N GLN A 128 -6.08 -12.24 -13.38
CA GLN A 128 -7.47 -11.97 -13.76
C GLN A 128 -8.36 -12.04 -12.54
N ALA A 129 -9.45 -11.28 -12.55
CA ALA A 129 -10.49 -11.39 -11.54
C ALA A 129 -11.86 -11.06 -12.11
N THR A 130 -12.87 -11.60 -11.45
CA THR A 130 -14.27 -11.36 -11.75
C THR A 130 -15.03 -11.21 -10.42
N LEU A 131 -15.88 -10.20 -10.34
CA LEU A 131 -16.88 -10.06 -9.28
C LEU A 131 -18.26 -10.26 -9.88
N VAL A 132 -18.98 -11.29 -9.45
CA VAL A 132 -20.26 -11.69 -10.00
C VAL A 132 -21.21 -12.18 -8.89
N GLN A 133 -22.50 -11.87 -9.03
CA GLN A 133 -23.53 -12.46 -8.19
C GLN A 133 -23.93 -13.83 -8.74
N LEU A 134 -23.96 -14.85 -7.89
CA LEU A 134 -24.35 -16.21 -8.30
C LEU A 134 -25.87 -16.29 -8.39
N GLU A 135 -26.40 -16.15 -9.60
CA GLU A 135 -27.84 -16.33 -9.90
C GLU A 135 -28.21 -17.78 -10.24
N GLY A 136 -27.20 -18.61 -10.47
CA GLY A 136 -27.28 -20.02 -10.80
C GLY A 136 -25.90 -20.66 -10.83
N PRO A 137 -25.77 -21.92 -11.26
CA PRO A 137 -24.48 -22.55 -11.45
C PRO A 137 -23.63 -21.77 -12.45
N LEU A 138 -22.36 -21.54 -12.10
CA LEU A 138 -21.39 -20.86 -12.93
C LEU A 138 -20.32 -21.86 -13.40
N THR A 139 -20.11 -21.94 -14.70
CA THR A 139 -19.02 -22.73 -15.29
C THR A 139 -18.12 -21.79 -16.11
N LEU A 140 -16.82 -21.80 -15.84
CA LEU A 140 -15.82 -21.00 -16.53
C LEU A 140 -14.63 -21.89 -16.93
N GLU A 141 -14.12 -21.71 -18.13
CA GLU A 141 -12.85 -22.33 -18.53
C GLU A 141 -11.69 -21.54 -17.91
N VAL A 142 -10.86 -22.22 -17.12
CA VAL A 142 -9.69 -21.64 -16.47
C VAL A 142 -8.42 -22.32 -16.95
N VAL A 143 -7.35 -21.53 -17.01
CA VAL A 143 -6.02 -22.01 -17.41
C VAL A 143 -4.98 -21.35 -16.51
N PRO A 144 -3.95 -22.08 -16.03
CA PRO A 144 -2.83 -21.48 -15.33
C PRO A 144 -2.17 -20.41 -16.20
N PRO A 145 -1.83 -19.24 -15.66
CA PRO A 145 -1.08 -18.23 -16.41
C PRO A 145 0.22 -18.80 -16.96
N ALA A 146 0.56 -18.42 -18.20
CA ALA A 146 1.85 -18.77 -18.77
C ALA A 146 2.99 -18.25 -17.90
N ASP A 147 4.10 -18.95 -17.82
CA ASP A 147 5.26 -18.59 -17.00
C ASP A 147 5.04 -18.53 -15.48
N ALA A 148 3.88 -19.01 -14.98
CA ALA A 148 3.65 -19.14 -13.56
C ALA A 148 4.68 -20.11 -12.93
N LEU A 149 5.28 -19.69 -11.80
CA LEU A 149 6.16 -20.55 -11.06
C LEU A 149 5.40 -21.76 -10.51
N PRO A 150 5.92 -23.00 -10.66
CA PRO A 150 5.26 -24.20 -10.21
C PRO A 150 4.89 -24.16 -8.72
N GLY A 151 3.67 -24.58 -8.39
CA GLY A 151 3.17 -24.59 -7.02
C GLY A 151 2.90 -23.20 -6.41
N ARG A 152 3.10 -22.12 -7.18
CA ARG A 152 2.89 -20.75 -6.70
C ARG A 152 1.72 -20.09 -7.42
N GLY A 153 0.50 -20.41 -7.00
CA GLY A 153 -0.73 -19.83 -7.52
C GLY A 153 -1.93 -20.76 -7.50
N GLY A 154 -3.03 -20.24 -7.96
CA GLY A 154 -4.32 -20.95 -7.99
C GLY A 154 -5.48 -20.01 -8.21
N LEU A 155 -6.68 -20.51 -7.97
CA LEU A 155 -7.92 -19.76 -7.96
C LEU A 155 -8.33 -19.47 -6.52
N LYS A 156 -8.46 -18.19 -6.19
CA LYS A 156 -9.07 -17.74 -4.96
C LYS A 156 -10.53 -17.38 -5.23
N LEU A 157 -11.42 -17.99 -4.47
CA LEU A 157 -12.85 -17.75 -4.51
C LEU A 157 -13.27 -17.17 -3.16
N ALA A 158 -13.55 -15.89 -3.09
CA ALA A 158 -14.05 -15.23 -1.89
C ALA A 158 -15.55 -14.93 -2.04
N LEU A 159 -16.35 -15.38 -1.10
CA LEU A 159 -17.82 -15.30 -1.14
C LEU A 159 -18.34 -14.32 -0.09
N GLN A 160 -19.38 -13.58 -0.44
CA GLN A 160 -20.01 -12.59 0.42
C GLN A 160 -21.54 -12.68 0.29
N PRO A 161 -22.28 -12.53 1.39
CA PRO A 161 -23.75 -12.48 1.31
C PRO A 161 -24.22 -11.16 0.68
N LYS A 162 -23.44 -10.09 0.84
CA LYS A 162 -23.74 -8.74 0.35
C LYS A 162 -22.45 -7.99 0.02
N LEU A 163 -22.51 -7.02 -0.88
CA LEU A 163 -21.37 -6.12 -1.17
C LEU A 163 -20.96 -5.28 0.05
N ALA A 164 -21.89 -4.97 0.96
CA ALA A 164 -21.61 -4.25 2.21
C ALA A 164 -20.64 -4.98 3.15
N GLU A 165 -20.45 -6.29 2.98
CA GLU A 165 -19.49 -7.06 3.78
C GLU A 165 -18.02 -6.81 3.35
N GLY A 166 -17.79 -5.82 2.49
CA GLY A 166 -16.51 -5.43 1.93
C GLY A 166 -16.23 -6.12 0.59
N LEU A 167 -15.20 -5.65 -0.08
CA LEU A 167 -14.78 -6.17 -1.38
C LEU A 167 -13.44 -6.90 -1.22
N PRO A 168 -13.40 -8.25 -1.23
CA PRO A 168 -12.16 -8.99 -0.98
C PRO A 168 -11.01 -8.61 -1.89
N GLY A 169 -11.29 -8.38 -3.18
CA GLY A 169 -10.27 -7.95 -4.13
C GLY A 169 -9.67 -6.58 -3.81
N VAL A 170 -10.49 -5.62 -3.38
CA VAL A 170 -10.06 -4.28 -2.94
C VAL A 170 -9.24 -4.37 -1.66
N ARG A 171 -9.67 -5.20 -0.70
CA ARG A 171 -8.91 -5.43 0.54
C ARG A 171 -7.53 -6.04 0.27
N ASP A 172 -7.48 -7.06 -0.59
CA ASP A 172 -6.23 -7.69 -1.01
C ASP A 172 -5.30 -6.71 -1.73
N TRP A 173 -5.89 -5.81 -2.52
CA TRP A 173 -5.16 -4.76 -3.21
C TRP A 173 -4.52 -3.79 -2.21
N PHE A 174 -5.28 -3.24 -1.26
CA PHE A 174 -4.78 -2.35 -0.22
C PHE A 174 -3.76 -3.02 0.70
N ALA A 175 -3.95 -4.30 1.04
CA ALA A 175 -3.02 -5.04 1.88
C ALA A 175 -1.62 -5.13 1.26
N ARG A 176 -1.54 -5.24 -0.06
CA ARG A 176 -0.29 -5.35 -0.82
C ARG A 176 0.26 -4.01 -1.32
N TYR A 177 -0.51 -2.93 -1.18
CA TYR A 177 -0.09 -1.62 -1.68
C TYR A 177 1.12 -1.10 -0.90
N PRO A 178 2.27 -0.84 -1.58
CA PRO A 178 3.54 -0.66 -0.88
C PRO A 178 3.87 0.79 -0.52
N PHE A 179 3.13 1.77 -1.06
CA PHE A 179 3.46 3.17 -0.93
C PHE A 179 2.74 3.84 0.25
N THR A 180 3.30 4.95 0.77
CA THR A 180 3.00 5.40 2.14
C THR A 180 2.84 6.92 2.31
N CYS A 181 2.48 7.68 1.26
CA CYS A 181 2.11 9.09 1.46
C CYS A 181 0.81 9.21 2.30
N LEU A 182 0.48 10.41 2.76
CA LEU A 182 -0.68 10.65 3.62
C LEU A 182 -2.00 10.20 2.98
N GLU A 183 -2.20 10.52 1.70
CA GLU A 183 -3.38 10.04 0.94
C GLU A 183 -3.48 8.52 1.02
N GLN A 184 -2.39 7.83 0.69
CA GLN A 184 -2.34 6.37 0.60
C GLN A 184 -2.53 5.68 1.95
N LYS A 185 -1.93 6.22 3.01
CA LYS A 185 -2.15 5.75 4.39
C LYS A 185 -3.62 5.90 4.80
N THR A 186 -4.24 7.04 4.48
CA THR A 186 -5.64 7.31 4.76
C THR A 186 -6.55 6.36 3.99
N SER A 187 -6.37 6.27 2.67
CA SER A 187 -7.17 5.40 1.81
C SER A 187 -7.04 3.93 2.19
N ARG A 188 -5.83 3.49 2.54
CA ARG A 188 -5.56 2.13 2.98
C ARG A 188 -6.22 1.81 4.32
N SER A 189 -6.12 2.70 5.31
CA SER A 189 -6.71 2.47 6.64
C SER A 189 -8.23 2.34 6.57
N ILE A 190 -8.88 3.21 5.81
CA ILE A 190 -10.32 3.17 5.60
C ILE A 190 -10.73 1.96 4.75
N GLY A 191 -10.04 1.71 3.62
CA GLY A 191 -10.33 0.60 2.72
C GLY A 191 -10.15 -0.78 3.35
N LEU A 192 -9.20 -0.92 4.29
CA LEU A 192 -9.00 -2.14 5.09
C LEU A 192 -9.90 -2.22 6.32
N ARG A 193 -10.59 -1.15 6.70
CA ARG A 193 -11.28 -1.01 7.99
C ARG A 193 -10.32 -1.21 9.17
N ASP A 194 -9.09 -0.72 9.03
CA ASP A 194 -8.05 -0.84 10.05
C ASP A 194 -8.05 0.38 10.98
N ALA A 195 -8.83 0.29 12.05
CA ALA A 195 -8.95 1.35 13.05
C ALA A 195 -7.61 1.69 13.72
N LYS A 196 -6.72 0.70 13.92
CA LYS A 196 -5.40 0.92 14.53
C LYS A 196 -4.49 1.72 13.60
N LEU A 197 -4.47 1.37 12.32
CA LEU A 197 -3.73 2.12 11.30
C LEU A 197 -4.28 3.54 11.20
N TRP A 198 -5.61 3.71 11.21
CA TRP A 198 -6.25 5.02 11.20
C TRP A 198 -5.86 5.88 12.40
N GLN A 199 -5.87 5.33 13.61
CA GLN A 199 -5.41 6.04 14.82
C GLN A 199 -3.95 6.51 14.67
N THR A 200 -3.09 5.69 14.06
CA THR A 200 -1.70 6.09 13.75
C THR A 200 -1.65 7.26 12.76
N VAL A 201 -2.49 7.22 11.72
CA VAL A 201 -2.58 8.32 10.73
C VAL A 201 -3.05 9.61 11.42
N VAL A 202 -4.11 9.54 12.22
CA VAL A 202 -4.66 10.71 12.94
C VAL A 202 -3.63 11.32 13.89
N ALA A 203 -2.92 10.49 14.65
CA ALA A 203 -1.88 10.96 15.56
C ALA A 203 -0.73 11.69 14.85
N GLN A 204 -0.43 11.29 13.62
CA GLN A 204 0.60 11.92 12.80
C GLN A 204 0.10 13.11 11.97
N LEU A 205 -1.22 13.22 11.73
CA LEU A 205 -1.80 14.19 10.82
C LEU A 205 -1.36 15.65 11.08
N PRO A 206 -1.23 16.12 12.35
CA PRO A 206 -0.72 17.47 12.60
C PRO A 206 0.67 17.74 12.02
N THR A 207 1.52 16.73 11.90
CA THR A 207 2.87 16.88 11.33
C THR A 207 2.88 17.02 9.80
N TYR A 208 1.76 16.74 9.15
CA TYR A 208 1.57 16.89 7.71
C TYR A 208 0.97 18.24 7.32
N LEU A 209 0.46 19.02 8.29
CA LEU A 209 -0.14 20.31 8.00
C LEU A 209 0.94 21.38 7.84
N ASP A 210 0.78 22.20 6.81
CA ASP A 210 1.61 23.39 6.63
C ASP A 210 1.15 24.56 7.52
N LYS A 211 1.82 25.71 7.41
CA LYS A 211 1.49 26.91 8.20
C LYS A 211 0.05 27.43 7.99
N ASP A 212 -0.53 27.15 6.84
CA ASP A 212 -1.89 27.58 6.47
C ASP A 212 -2.96 26.53 6.82
N GLY A 213 -2.54 25.38 7.37
CA GLY A 213 -3.40 24.27 7.77
C GLY A 213 -3.75 23.32 6.63
N LEU A 214 -3.13 23.45 5.46
CA LEU A 214 -3.30 22.50 4.37
C LEU A 214 -2.39 21.27 4.53
N ALA A 215 -2.92 20.10 4.19
CA ALA A 215 -2.21 18.83 4.32
C ALA A 215 -1.23 18.60 3.17
N SER A 216 -0.02 18.14 3.51
CA SER A 216 1.02 17.74 2.58
C SER A 216 1.04 16.22 2.41
N TYR A 217 1.47 15.71 1.26
CA TYR A 217 1.59 14.27 1.02
C TYR A 217 2.63 13.59 1.91
N PHE A 218 3.68 14.32 2.26
CA PHE A 218 4.71 13.95 3.24
C PHE A 218 4.91 15.10 4.22
N PRO A 219 5.42 14.85 5.44
CA PRO A 219 5.66 15.91 6.40
C PRO A 219 6.57 17.00 5.80
N PRO A 220 6.19 18.29 5.88
CA PRO A 220 7.02 19.39 5.40
C PRO A 220 8.38 19.41 6.11
N ARG A 221 9.43 19.75 5.39
CA ARG A 221 10.76 19.96 5.95
C ARG A 221 10.95 21.42 6.40
N ASP A 222 12.00 21.67 7.16
CA ASP A 222 12.38 23.04 7.52
C ASP A 222 12.56 23.88 6.25
N GLY A 223 11.89 25.03 6.18
CA GLY A 223 11.86 25.90 5.00
C GLY A 223 10.76 25.62 3.98
N GLU A 224 9.97 24.56 4.14
CA GLU A 224 8.86 24.18 3.23
C GLU A 224 7.48 24.57 3.80
N ALA A 225 7.37 25.77 4.34
CA ALA A 225 6.19 26.22 5.11
C ALA A 225 4.86 26.27 4.32
N GLU A 226 4.87 26.15 2.99
CA GLU A 226 3.71 26.30 2.10
C GLU A 226 3.52 25.09 1.17
N ARG A 227 3.84 23.89 1.64
CA ARG A 227 3.73 22.64 0.85
C ARG A 227 2.38 21.96 0.90
N GLY A 228 1.45 22.46 1.67
CA GLY A 228 0.11 21.89 1.78
C GLY A 228 -0.66 22.01 0.47
N SER A 229 -1.36 20.94 0.11
CA SER A 229 -2.19 20.81 -1.09
C SER A 229 -3.66 21.00 -0.75
N ASP A 230 -4.32 21.95 -1.43
CA ASP A 230 -5.77 22.12 -1.37
C ASP A 230 -6.51 20.87 -1.87
N VAL A 231 -5.99 20.22 -2.92
CA VAL A 231 -6.56 18.99 -3.49
C VAL A 231 -6.53 17.85 -2.49
N LEU A 232 -5.37 17.61 -1.87
CA LEU A 232 -5.23 16.57 -0.85
C LEU A 232 -6.09 16.86 0.38
N THR A 233 -6.10 18.12 0.85
CA THR A 233 -6.87 18.52 2.02
C THR A 233 -8.38 18.34 1.80
N ALA A 234 -8.87 18.75 0.63
CA ALA A 234 -10.27 18.54 0.26
C ALA A 234 -10.62 17.04 0.17
N TYR A 235 -9.74 16.23 -0.44
CA TYR A 235 -9.91 14.78 -0.51
C TYR A 235 -10.00 14.15 0.89
N LEU A 236 -9.05 14.46 1.78
CA LEU A 236 -9.02 13.90 3.13
C LEU A 236 -10.31 14.23 3.89
N LEU A 237 -10.75 15.48 3.89
CA LEU A 237 -11.96 15.89 4.58
C LEU A 237 -13.22 15.23 3.99
N ALA A 238 -13.33 15.15 2.66
CA ALA A 238 -14.48 14.54 2.02
C ALA A 238 -14.54 13.03 2.25
N ALA A 239 -13.42 12.32 2.07
CA ALA A 239 -13.34 10.87 2.18
C ALA A 239 -13.55 10.38 3.64
N THR A 240 -12.94 11.06 4.60
CA THR A 240 -13.08 10.71 6.02
C THR A 240 -14.48 11.01 6.54
N HIS A 241 -15.10 12.10 6.09
CA HIS A 241 -16.51 12.38 6.41
C HIS A 241 -17.43 11.27 5.89
N GLU A 242 -17.24 10.85 4.64
CA GLU A 242 -18.04 9.78 4.04
C GLU A 242 -17.85 8.45 4.77
N ALA A 243 -16.60 8.11 5.13
CA ALA A 243 -16.26 6.93 5.90
C ALA A 243 -16.85 6.96 7.31
N ALA A 244 -16.81 8.12 7.99
CA ALA A 244 -17.37 8.31 9.32
C ALA A 244 -18.90 8.14 9.34
N GLY A 245 -19.58 8.40 8.24
CA GLY A 245 -21.01 8.11 8.07
C GLY A 245 -21.35 6.61 8.07
N ILE A 246 -20.37 5.72 7.84
CA ILE A 246 -20.49 4.26 7.94
C ILE A 246 -19.95 3.79 9.29
N GLU A 247 -18.77 4.26 9.67
CA GLU A 247 -18.08 3.90 10.91
C GLU A 247 -17.50 5.17 11.56
N PRO A 248 -18.11 5.68 12.65
CA PRO A 248 -17.74 6.96 13.26
C PRO A 248 -16.26 7.08 13.68
N GLY A 249 -15.59 5.95 13.91
CA GLY A 249 -14.17 5.91 14.27
C GLY A 249 -13.22 6.45 13.19
N PHE A 250 -13.67 6.65 11.94
CA PHE A 250 -12.89 7.24 10.86
C PHE A 250 -13.02 8.77 10.74
N ALA A 251 -13.72 9.42 11.65
CA ALA A 251 -13.77 10.88 11.70
C ALA A 251 -12.39 11.48 12.00
N VAL A 252 -12.09 12.63 11.38
CA VAL A 252 -10.95 13.46 11.78
C VAL A 252 -11.33 14.26 13.01
N PRO A 253 -10.56 14.21 14.11
CA PRO A 253 -10.85 15.00 15.32
C PRO A 253 -10.91 16.49 15.03
N ASP A 254 -11.78 17.20 15.76
CA ASP A 254 -12.08 18.62 15.53
C ASP A 254 -10.83 19.52 15.61
N GLU A 255 -9.93 19.24 16.55
CA GLU A 255 -8.69 20.00 16.74
C GLU A 255 -7.74 19.93 15.53
N VAL A 256 -7.74 18.82 14.80
CA VAL A 256 -6.93 18.63 13.58
C VAL A 256 -7.69 19.11 12.34
N ARG A 257 -9.00 18.89 12.32
CA ARG A 257 -9.86 19.30 11.20
C ARG A 257 -10.00 20.81 11.07
N ALA A 258 -10.12 21.53 12.17
CA ALA A 258 -10.35 22.98 12.16
C ALA A 258 -9.25 23.78 11.43
N PRO A 259 -7.94 23.49 11.57
CA PRO A 259 -6.92 24.10 10.71
C PRO A 259 -7.13 23.81 9.21
N MET A 260 -7.47 22.58 8.84
CA MET A 260 -7.70 22.18 7.46
C MET A 260 -8.89 22.93 6.85
N GLU A 261 -9.99 23.07 7.60
CA GLU A 261 -11.16 23.86 7.20
C GLU A 261 -10.79 25.34 6.97
N ARG A 262 -10.02 25.95 7.89
CA ARG A 262 -9.56 27.35 7.73
C ARG A 262 -8.66 27.53 6.50
N GLY A 263 -7.77 26.58 6.26
CA GLY A 263 -6.89 26.58 5.07
C GLY A 263 -7.68 26.52 3.78
N LEU A 264 -8.66 25.61 3.68
CA LEU A 264 -9.52 25.52 2.49
C LEU A 264 -10.39 26.77 2.30
N ILE A 265 -10.93 27.35 3.37
CA ILE A 265 -11.68 28.63 3.30
C ILE A 265 -10.78 29.74 2.75
N ALA A 266 -9.56 29.86 3.28
CA ALA A 266 -8.59 30.86 2.83
C ALA A 266 -8.21 30.67 1.35
N PHE A 267 -8.07 29.42 0.89
CA PHE A 267 -7.81 29.07 -0.50
C PHE A 267 -8.98 29.47 -1.42
N VAL A 268 -10.21 29.10 -1.06
CA VAL A 268 -11.42 29.44 -1.86
C VAL A 268 -11.60 30.94 -1.97
N GLU A 269 -11.39 31.68 -0.89
CA GLU A 269 -11.48 33.13 -0.82
C GLU A 269 -10.29 33.87 -1.49
N GLY A 270 -9.27 33.13 -1.95
CA GLY A 270 -8.10 33.70 -2.62
C GLY A 270 -7.10 34.39 -1.67
N ARG A 271 -7.24 34.21 -0.35
CA ARG A 271 -6.30 34.73 0.67
C ARG A 271 -4.98 33.96 0.68
N ILE A 272 -4.99 32.71 0.25
CA ILE A 272 -3.80 31.89 -0.02
C ILE A 272 -3.89 31.31 -1.42
N GLN A 273 -2.72 31.09 -2.02
CA GLN A 273 -2.61 30.49 -3.35
C GLN A 273 -1.74 29.23 -3.24
N ARG A 274 -2.06 28.24 -4.06
CA ARG A 274 -1.25 27.02 -4.20
C ARG A 274 -1.12 26.73 -5.68
N GLU A 275 0.12 26.72 -6.14
CA GLU A 275 0.48 26.43 -7.52
C GLU A 275 1.23 25.09 -7.56
N PHE A 276 0.77 24.20 -8.41
CA PHE A 276 1.46 22.99 -8.80
C PHE A 276 1.29 22.78 -10.30
N TRP A 277 2.18 22.02 -10.88
CA TRP A 277 2.09 21.75 -12.30
C TRP A 277 0.77 21.07 -12.65
N SER A 278 0.11 21.54 -13.67
CA SER A 278 -1.10 20.93 -14.21
C SER A 278 -1.17 21.11 -15.73
N PRO A 279 -1.69 20.12 -16.48
CA PRO A 279 -1.81 20.19 -17.93
C PRO A 279 -2.97 21.08 -18.40
N ARG A 280 -3.85 21.50 -17.49
CA ARG A 280 -5.06 22.30 -17.79
C ARG A 280 -5.28 23.34 -16.68
N LYS A 281 -6.02 24.40 -17.01
CA LYS A 281 -6.49 25.34 -15.99
C LYS A 281 -7.49 24.64 -15.08
N ASP A 282 -7.21 24.59 -13.79
CA ASP A 282 -7.95 23.80 -12.82
C ASP A 282 -8.38 24.53 -11.54
N LEU A 283 -8.02 25.80 -11.39
CA LEU A 283 -8.27 26.56 -10.15
C LEU A 283 -9.76 26.54 -9.73
N ASP A 284 -10.69 26.76 -10.66
CA ASP A 284 -12.12 26.78 -10.36
C ASP A 284 -12.63 25.40 -9.95
N VAL A 285 -12.12 24.35 -10.59
CA VAL A 285 -12.42 22.96 -10.26
C VAL A 285 -11.89 22.59 -8.87
N ARG A 286 -10.68 23.03 -8.53
CA ARG A 286 -10.08 22.86 -7.21
C ARG A 286 -10.84 23.58 -6.12
N LYS A 287 -11.31 24.81 -6.40
CA LYS A 287 -12.17 25.56 -5.47
C LYS A 287 -13.51 24.88 -5.25
N LEU A 288 -14.11 24.27 -6.28
CA LEU A 288 -15.34 23.49 -6.14
C LEU A 288 -15.11 22.25 -5.23
N ALA A 289 -14.01 21.53 -5.43
CA ALA A 289 -13.68 20.39 -4.57
C ALA A 289 -13.47 20.83 -3.11
N ALA A 290 -12.81 21.95 -2.87
CA ALA A 290 -12.64 22.53 -1.54
C ALA A 290 -14.00 22.92 -0.91
N LEU A 291 -14.88 23.56 -1.67
CA LEU A 291 -16.24 23.92 -1.21
C LEU A 291 -17.11 22.69 -0.93
N GLU A 292 -17.00 21.65 -1.76
CA GLU A 292 -17.71 20.39 -1.52
C GLU A 292 -17.28 19.77 -0.19
N ALA A 293 -15.97 19.69 0.06
CA ALA A 293 -15.44 19.20 1.33
C ALA A 293 -15.92 20.04 2.52
N LEU A 294 -15.86 21.37 2.41
CA LEU A 294 -16.35 22.30 3.44
C LEU A 294 -17.85 22.18 3.67
N SER A 295 -18.65 21.93 2.61
CA SER A 295 -20.11 21.76 2.71
C SER A 295 -20.52 20.60 3.59
N ARG A 296 -19.71 19.55 3.67
CA ARG A 296 -19.94 18.37 4.51
C ARG A 296 -19.94 18.69 6.01
N TYR A 297 -19.22 19.74 6.37
CA TYR A 297 -19.08 20.22 7.76
C TYR A 297 -19.84 21.54 8.03
N GLY A 298 -20.71 21.96 7.09
CA GLY A 298 -21.48 23.20 7.24
C GLY A 298 -20.63 24.47 7.19
N LYS A 299 -19.44 24.41 6.56
CA LYS A 299 -18.49 25.53 6.47
C LYS A 299 -18.54 26.26 5.12
N ALA A 300 -19.20 25.71 4.12
CA ALA A 300 -19.43 26.38 2.83
C ALA A 300 -20.62 27.34 2.90
N GLN A 301 -20.53 28.47 2.21
CA GLN A 301 -21.56 29.48 2.11
C GLN A 301 -21.73 29.89 0.63
N GLY A 302 -22.94 30.25 0.21
CA GLY A 302 -23.25 30.61 -1.17
C GLY A 302 -22.39 31.75 -1.71
N ARG A 303 -22.01 32.73 -0.88
CA ARG A 303 -21.11 33.84 -1.26
C ARG A 303 -19.72 33.40 -1.73
N MET A 304 -19.23 32.24 -1.26
CA MET A 304 -17.91 31.70 -1.63
C MET A 304 -17.87 31.23 -3.08
N LEU A 305 -19.03 31.02 -3.71
CA LEU A 305 -19.15 30.65 -5.14
C LEU A 305 -18.87 31.82 -6.08
N GLY A 306 -18.82 33.05 -5.59
CA GLY A 306 -18.59 34.26 -6.41
C GLY A 306 -17.24 34.33 -7.12
N SER A 307 -16.26 33.49 -6.68
CA SER A 307 -14.94 33.41 -7.32
C SER A 307 -14.85 32.35 -8.42
N ILE A 308 -15.96 31.66 -8.74
CA ILE A 308 -16.00 30.57 -9.72
C ILE A 308 -16.78 31.07 -10.94
N THR A 309 -16.13 31.05 -12.12
CA THR A 309 -16.62 31.75 -13.31
C THR A 309 -17.02 30.84 -14.48
N ILE A 310 -16.66 29.55 -14.44
CA ILE A 310 -16.93 28.61 -15.53
C ILE A 310 -18.33 28.03 -15.39
N ALA A 311 -19.10 28.00 -16.49
CA ALA A 311 -20.44 27.43 -16.49
C ALA A 311 -20.43 25.89 -16.25
N PRO A 312 -21.43 25.34 -15.52
CA PRO A 312 -21.46 23.92 -15.15
C PRO A 312 -21.34 22.91 -16.30
N ASN A 313 -21.90 23.24 -17.45
CA ASN A 313 -21.83 22.39 -18.66
C ASN A 313 -20.41 22.24 -19.24
N GLN A 314 -19.49 23.15 -18.88
CA GLN A 314 -18.09 23.14 -19.30
C GLN A 314 -17.18 22.46 -18.26
N TRP A 315 -17.68 22.15 -17.06
CA TRP A 315 -16.90 21.48 -16.04
C TRP A 315 -16.69 19.99 -16.35
N PRO A 316 -15.56 19.39 -15.93
CA PRO A 316 -15.42 17.95 -15.93
C PRO A 316 -16.45 17.30 -14.99
N THR A 317 -16.71 16.02 -15.18
CA THR A 317 -17.79 15.31 -14.47
C THR A 317 -17.65 15.37 -12.95
N HIS A 318 -16.43 15.25 -12.41
CA HIS A 318 -16.22 15.36 -10.96
C HIS A 318 -16.62 16.73 -10.40
N ALA A 319 -16.36 17.80 -11.13
CA ALA A 319 -16.74 19.13 -10.71
C ALA A 319 -18.27 19.33 -10.73
N VAL A 320 -18.98 18.70 -11.66
CA VAL A 320 -20.46 18.71 -11.67
C VAL A 320 -21.02 17.91 -10.49
N ILE A 321 -20.38 16.82 -10.12
CA ILE A 321 -20.75 16.03 -8.92
C ILE A 321 -20.51 16.87 -7.65
N ASP A 322 -19.37 17.54 -7.55
CA ASP A 322 -19.07 18.47 -6.45
C ASP A 322 -20.12 19.56 -6.34
N TRP A 323 -20.48 20.17 -7.49
CA TRP A 323 -21.51 21.19 -7.57
C TRP A 323 -22.87 20.68 -7.10
N LEU A 324 -23.30 19.51 -7.56
CA LEU A 324 -24.56 18.89 -7.10
C LEU A 324 -24.57 18.68 -5.58
N ASN A 325 -23.48 18.20 -5.02
CA ASN A 325 -23.34 18.01 -3.58
C ASN A 325 -23.37 19.32 -2.79
N ILE A 326 -22.71 20.37 -3.29
CA ILE A 326 -22.76 21.72 -2.70
C ILE A 326 -24.20 22.24 -2.71
N LEU A 327 -24.89 22.20 -3.84
CA LEU A 327 -26.28 22.65 -3.97
C LEU A 327 -27.22 21.94 -2.99
N ARG A 328 -26.99 20.65 -2.71
CA ARG A 328 -27.82 19.89 -1.77
C ARG A 328 -27.57 20.26 -0.31
N ARG A 329 -26.36 20.70 0.04
CA ARG A 329 -25.95 20.98 1.42
C ARG A 329 -25.97 22.46 1.79
N VAL A 330 -25.79 23.35 0.83
CA VAL A 330 -25.68 24.81 1.06
C VAL A 330 -26.99 25.48 0.70
N ALA A 331 -27.74 25.93 1.70
CA ALA A 331 -29.10 26.43 1.52
C ALA A 331 -29.19 27.83 0.91
N ASP A 332 -28.16 28.66 1.09
CA ASP A 332 -28.12 30.06 0.66
C ASP A 332 -27.63 30.29 -0.79
N VAL A 333 -27.60 29.22 -1.61
CA VAL A 333 -27.28 29.33 -3.03
C VAL A 333 -28.51 29.82 -3.81
N PRO A 334 -28.43 30.93 -4.56
CA PRO A 334 -29.54 31.41 -5.33
C PRO A 334 -30.00 30.40 -6.40
N GLN A 335 -31.33 30.32 -6.65
CA GLN A 335 -31.93 29.43 -7.65
C GLN A 335 -31.56 27.95 -7.48
N ARG A 336 -31.37 27.53 -6.24
CA ARG A 336 -30.82 26.21 -5.86
C ARG A 336 -31.50 25.03 -6.56
N GLU A 337 -32.82 24.96 -6.53
CA GLU A 337 -33.60 23.86 -7.13
C GLU A 337 -33.43 23.78 -8.65
N GLN A 338 -33.43 24.94 -9.35
CA GLN A 338 -33.17 25.01 -10.77
C GLN A 338 -31.76 24.50 -11.10
N ARG A 339 -30.77 24.90 -10.32
CA ARG A 339 -29.36 24.48 -10.50
C ARG A 339 -29.14 23.00 -10.18
N ILE A 340 -29.88 22.43 -9.23
CA ILE A 340 -29.90 20.99 -8.99
C ILE A 340 -30.42 20.23 -10.20
N ALA A 341 -31.53 20.69 -10.80
CA ALA A 341 -32.10 20.12 -12.01
C ALA A 341 -31.12 20.18 -13.19
N GLU A 342 -30.47 21.33 -13.40
CA GLU A 342 -29.44 21.51 -14.43
C GLU A 342 -28.25 20.58 -14.23
N ALA A 343 -27.66 20.52 -13.03
CA ALA A 343 -26.55 19.63 -12.73
C ALA A 343 -26.92 18.16 -12.94
N THR A 344 -28.12 17.76 -12.53
CA THR A 344 -28.66 16.42 -12.75
C THR A 344 -28.79 16.11 -14.24
N GLN A 345 -29.30 17.05 -15.04
CA GLN A 345 -29.41 16.88 -16.49
C GLN A 345 -28.04 16.76 -17.15
N VAL A 346 -27.06 17.56 -16.75
CA VAL A 346 -25.69 17.48 -17.25
C VAL A 346 -25.09 16.12 -16.95
N LEU A 347 -25.23 15.61 -15.72
CA LEU A 347 -24.73 14.28 -15.34
C LEU A 347 -25.41 13.17 -16.15
N LYS A 348 -26.74 13.22 -16.30
CA LYS A 348 -27.49 12.22 -17.08
C LYS A 348 -27.08 12.23 -18.56
N SER A 349 -26.82 13.40 -19.15
CA SER A 349 -26.40 13.52 -20.55
C SER A 349 -25.01 12.92 -20.83
N ARG A 350 -24.18 12.75 -19.80
CA ARG A 350 -22.85 12.14 -19.89
C ARG A 350 -22.84 10.63 -19.70
N LEU A 351 -23.98 10.06 -19.36
CA LEU A 351 -24.13 8.63 -19.14
C LEU A 351 -24.63 7.91 -20.40
N SER A 352 -24.13 6.70 -20.59
CA SER A 352 -24.49 5.81 -21.71
C SER A 352 -24.97 4.46 -21.18
N TYR A 353 -26.10 3.98 -21.72
CA TYR A 353 -26.63 2.66 -21.43
C TYR A 353 -25.90 1.62 -22.28
N GLN A 354 -25.34 0.60 -21.60
CA GLN A 354 -24.69 -0.56 -22.22
C GLN A 354 -25.29 -1.84 -21.66
N GLY A 355 -26.43 -2.24 -22.19
CA GLY A 355 -27.21 -3.38 -21.67
C GLY A 355 -27.65 -3.15 -20.23
N THR A 356 -27.17 -3.98 -19.30
CA THR A 356 -27.45 -3.87 -17.86
C THR A 356 -26.55 -2.89 -17.11
N LYS A 357 -25.72 -2.15 -17.83
CA LYS A 357 -24.74 -1.21 -17.25
C LYS A 357 -25.07 0.22 -17.65
N LEU A 358 -24.80 1.16 -16.76
CA LEU A 358 -24.81 2.59 -17.01
C LEU A 358 -23.41 3.12 -16.69
N VAL A 359 -22.78 3.74 -17.69
CA VAL A 359 -21.37 4.18 -17.60
C VAL A 359 -21.21 5.58 -18.17
N PHE A 360 -20.20 6.32 -17.72
CA PHE A 360 -19.83 7.59 -18.33
C PHE A 360 -19.25 7.40 -19.73
N SER A 361 -19.66 8.25 -20.67
CA SER A 361 -19.14 8.31 -22.04
C SER A 361 -18.00 9.32 -22.22
N THR A 362 -17.72 10.12 -21.20
CA THR A 362 -16.77 11.25 -21.19
C THR A 362 -15.39 10.89 -20.60
N GLU A 363 -15.03 9.63 -20.63
CA GLU A 363 -13.89 9.10 -19.86
C GLU A 363 -12.55 9.77 -20.18
N ARG A 364 -12.28 10.10 -21.45
CA ARG A 364 -11.07 10.81 -21.88
C ARG A 364 -10.99 12.23 -21.30
N ASP A 365 -12.09 12.95 -21.31
CA ASP A 365 -12.18 14.34 -20.86
C ASP A 365 -12.18 14.42 -19.34
N ASP A 366 -12.60 13.33 -18.68
CA ASP A 366 -12.72 13.19 -17.25
C ASP A 366 -11.50 12.54 -16.58
N TYR A 367 -10.42 12.27 -17.34
CA TYR A 367 -9.19 11.73 -16.78
C TYR A 367 -8.32 12.87 -16.27
N TRP A 368 -8.54 13.25 -14.98
CA TRP A 368 -7.87 14.34 -14.27
C TRP A 368 -6.95 13.75 -13.17
N TRP A 369 -6.01 12.90 -13.60
CA TRP A 369 -5.13 12.14 -12.71
C TRP A 369 -4.32 13.03 -11.76
N TRP A 370 -3.89 14.24 -12.18
CA TRP A 370 -3.18 15.19 -11.31
C TRP A 370 -4.06 15.75 -10.18
N LEU A 371 -5.37 15.59 -10.23
CA LEU A 371 -6.34 15.85 -9.18
C LEU A 371 -6.85 14.55 -8.53
N MET A 372 -6.13 13.46 -8.68
CA MET A 372 -6.48 12.12 -8.15
C MET A 372 -7.86 11.62 -8.64
N THR A 373 -8.32 12.06 -9.80
CA THR A 373 -9.67 11.81 -10.34
C THR A 373 -9.62 11.11 -11.69
N ASN A 374 -10.52 10.14 -11.86
CA ASN A 374 -10.71 9.37 -13.08
C ASN A 374 -12.18 8.90 -13.18
N GLY A 375 -12.51 8.15 -14.23
CA GLY A 375 -13.85 7.62 -14.42
C GLY A 375 -14.36 6.71 -13.31
N ASP A 376 -13.46 5.99 -12.61
CA ASP A 376 -13.81 5.14 -11.48
C ASP A 376 -14.24 5.99 -10.26
N VAL A 377 -13.43 7.02 -9.94
CA VAL A 377 -13.76 7.97 -8.87
C VAL A 377 -15.07 8.69 -9.16
N ASN A 378 -15.27 9.12 -10.42
CA ASN A 378 -16.50 9.80 -10.84
C ASN A 378 -17.73 8.91 -10.65
N THR A 379 -17.64 7.64 -11.06
CA THR A 379 -18.78 6.71 -10.94
C THR A 379 -19.10 6.42 -9.47
N ALA A 380 -18.09 6.15 -8.66
CA ALA A 380 -18.29 5.93 -7.22
C ALA A 380 -18.90 7.13 -6.52
N ARG A 381 -18.39 8.34 -6.80
CA ARG A 381 -18.90 9.58 -6.20
C ARG A 381 -20.30 9.96 -6.71
N LEU A 382 -20.62 9.63 -7.98
CA LEU A 382 -21.99 9.79 -8.48
C LEU A 382 -22.95 8.87 -7.71
N ILE A 383 -22.63 7.59 -7.55
CA ILE A 383 -23.45 6.64 -6.76
C ILE A 383 -23.74 7.23 -5.38
N LEU A 384 -22.70 7.70 -4.65
CA LEU A 384 -22.86 8.30 -3.33
C LEU A 384 -23.72 9.56 -3.36
N ALA A 385 -23.55 10.41 -4.37
CA ALA A 385 -24.28 11.66 -4.48
C ALA A 385 -25.79 11.45 -4.74
N VAL A 386 -26.17 10.42 -5.48
CA VAL A 386 -27.56 10.22 -5.92
C VAL A 386 -28.23 9.01 -5.29
N LEU A 387 -27.59 8.37 -4.30
CA LEU A 387 -28.07 7.14 -3.66
C LEU A 387 -29.50 7.28 -3.09
N ASP A 388 -29.83 8.45 -2.53
CA ASP A 388 -31.10 8.74 -1.88
C ASP A 388 -32.07 9.52 -2.79
N ASP A 389 -31.65 9.82 -4.00
CA ASP A 389 -32.46 10.59 -4.94
C ASP A 389 -33.46 9.69 -5.69
N PRO A 390 -34.79 9.90 -5.52
CA PRO A 390 -35.82 9.10 -6.20
C PRO A 390 -35.70 9.11 -7.73
N ALA A 391 -35.18 10.19 -8.33
CA ALA A 391 -34.99 10.32 -9.77
C ALA A 391 -33.93 9.38 -10.36
N TRP A 392 -33.15 8.72 -9.51
CA TRP A 392 -32.07 7.80 -9.89
C TRP A 392 -32.33 6.34 -9.43
N LYS A 393 -33.45 6.09 -8.77
CA LYS A 393 -33.74 4.78 -8.19
C LYS A 393 -33.65 3.64 -9.20
N ASP A 394 -34.21 3.82 -10.38
CA ASP A 394 -34.24 2.78 -11.43
C ASP A 394 -32.89 2.60 -12.14
N ASP A 395 -32.02 3.61 -12.08
CA ASP A 395 -30.70 3.59 -12.68
C ASP A 395 -29.61 3.06 -11.72
N MET A 396 -29.91 3.02 -10.42
CA MET A 396 -28.91 2.72 -9.38
C MET A 396 -28.26 1.35 -9.56
N GLY A 397 -29.03 0.31 -9.84
CA GLY A 397 -28.50 -1.04 -10.12
C GLY A 397 -27.60 -1.08 -11.35
N ARG A 398 -27.96 -0.32 -12.41
CA ARG A 398 -27.14 -0.23 -13.63
C ARG A 398 -25.85 0.54 -13.40
N LEU A 399 -25.88 1.61 -12.59
CA LEU A 399 -24.67 2.34 -12.16
C LEU A 399 -23.74 1.43 -11.37
N ALA A 400 -24.26 0.69 -10.39
CA ALA A 400 -23.46 -0.24 -9.60
C ALA A 400 -22.85 -1.35 -10.48
N ASN A 401 -23.62 -1.93 -11.41
CA ASN A 401 -23.12 -2.94 -12.35
C ASN A 401 -22.08 -2.37 -13.32
N GLY A 402 -22.28 -1.14 -13.79
CA GLY A 402 -21.30 -0.42 -14.62
C GLY A 402 -20.00 -0.22 -13.87
N PHE A 403 -20.09 0.20 -12.61
CA PHE A 403 -18.96 0.47 -11.77
C PHE A 403 -18.17 -0.81 -11.38
N ILE A 404 -18.86 -1.87 -10.98
CA ILE A 404 -18.25 -3.19 -10.71
C ILE A 404 -17.52 -3.71 -11.95
N GLY A 405 -18.14 -3.57 -13.13
CA GLY A 405 -17.55 -4.00 -14.40
C GLY A 405 -16.27 -3.26 -14.82
N ARG A 406 -15.92 -2.18 -14.13
CA ARG A 406 -14.66 -1.43 -14.35
C ARG A 406 -13.48 -1.96 -13.54
N GLN A 407 -13.71 -2.86 -12.59
CA GLN A 407 -12.63 -3.48 -11.84
C GLN A 407 -11.67 -4.24 -12.76
N GLN A 408 -10.38 -4.09 -12.53
CA GLN A 408 -9.32 -4.85 -13.18
C GLN A 408 -8.56 -5.63 -12.11
N ARG A 409 -8.46 -6.94 -12.30
CA ARG A 409 -7.81 -7.83 -11.32
C ARG A 409 -8.45 -7.78 -9.92
N GLY A 410 -9.74 -7.47 -9.84
CA GLY A 410 -10.53 -7.45 -8.59
C GLY A 410 -10.50 -6.17 -7.79
N ALA A 411 -9.91 -5.11 -8.33
CA ALA A 411 -9.89 -3.78 -7.73
C ALA A 411 -9.89 -2.71 -8.82
N TRP A 412 -10.04 -1.44 -8.45
CA TRP A 412 -9.79 -0.30 -9.34
C TRP A 412 -8.33 0.10 -9.29
N HIS A 413 -7.88 0.95 -10.23
CA HIS A 413 -6.46 1.19 -10.45
C HIS A 413 -5.77 2.06 -9.39
N THR A 414 -6.50 2.96 -8.71
CA THR A 414 -5.91 3.94 -7.79
C THR A 414 -6.41 3.74 -6.36
N THR A 415 -5.67 4.25 -5.38
CA THR A 415 -6.06 4.28 -3.97
C THR A 415 -7.38 5.00 -3.77
N THR A 416 -7.53 6.16 -4.43
CA THR A 416 -8.75 6.98 -4.37
C THR A 416 -9.97 6.26 -4.96
N ALA A 417 -9.81 5.57 -6.10
CA ALA A 417 -10.88 4.81 -6.72
C ALA A 417 -11.31 3.62 -5.85
N ASN A 418 -10.36 2.91 -5.25
CA ASN A 418 -10.66 1.80 -4.34
C ASN A 418 -11.35 2.26 -3.06
N LEU A 419 -10.95 3.40 -2.51
CA LEU A 419 -11.60 3.97 -1.33
C LEU A 419 -13.04 4.39 -1.65
N TRP A 420 -13.21 5.28 -2.62
CA TRP A 420 -14.55 5.76 -2.99
C TRP A 420 -15.46 4.62 -3.45
N GLY A 421 -14.90 3.66 -4.19
CA GLY A 421 -15.62 2.48 -4.66
C GLY A 421 -16.10 1.58 -3.53
N GLY A 422 -15.25 1.35 -2.54
CA GLY A 422 -15.62 0.61 -1.34
C GLY A 422 -16.78 1.25 -0.59
N LEU A 423 -16.67 2.58 -0.33
CA LEU A 423 -17.73 3.34 0.35
C LEU A 423 -19.03 3.36 -0.44
N ALA A 424 -18.96 3.55 -1.76
CA ALA A 424 -20.13 3.61 -2.63
C ALA A 424 -20.90 2.28 -2.68
N LEU A 425 -20.21 1.17 -2.90
CA LEU A 425 -20.83 -0.14 -2.97
C LEU A 425 -21.33 -0.63 -1.61
N GLU A 426 -20.66 -0.25 -0.52
CA GLU A 426 -21.15 -0.57 0.82
C GLU A 426 -22.49 0.13 1.12
N LYS A 427 -22.59 1.43 0.86
CA LYS A 427 -23.85 2.18 1.03
C LYS A 427 -24.95 1.71 0.07
N PHE A 428 -24.58 1.43 -1.19
CA PHE A 428 -25.50 0.84 -2.15
C PHE A 428 -26.08 -0.47 -1.63
N SER A 429 -25.22 -1.39 -1.22
CA SER A 429 -25.59 -2.69 -0.71
C SER A 429 -26.46 -2.61 0.55
N ALA A 430 -26.10 -1.73 1.50
CA ALA A 430 -26.89 -1.53 2.71
C ALA A 430 -28.35 -1.12 2.41
N LYS A 431 -28.54 -0.39 1.32
CA LYS A 431 -29.88 0.10 0.92
C LYS A 431 -30.66 -0.88 0.04
N PHE A 432 -29.99 -1.60 -0.86
CA PHE A 432 -30.66 -2.36 -1.93
C PHE A 432 -30.53 -3.88 -1.79
N GLU A 433 -29.65 -4.42 -0.96
CA GLU A 433 -29.44 -5.85 -0.77
C GLU A 433 -30.01 -6.32 0.58
N ALA A 434 -31.21 -6.88 0.57
CA ALA A 434 -31.90 -7.29 1.80
C ALA A 434 -31.88 -8.81 2.05
N GLN A 435 -31.71 -9.66 1.02
CA GLN A 435 -31.85 -11.11 1.16
C GLN A 435 -30.66 -11.75 1.89
N PRO A 436 -30.90 -12.56 2.95
CA PRO A 436 -29.84 -13.33 3.58
C PRO A 436 -29.43 -14.52 2.70
N VAL A 437 -28.17 -14.91 2.80
CA VAL A 437 -27.61 -16.10 2.14
C VAL A 437 -27.49 -17.22 3.18
N ALA A 438 -27.97 -18.42 2.84
CA ALA A 438 -27.83 -19.61 3.68
C ALA A 438 -27.64 -20.87 2.80
N GLY A 439 -27.11 -21.94 3.39
CA GLY A 439 -26.80 -23.18 2.69
C GLY A 439 -25.30 -23.35 2.44
N ALA A 440 -24.90 -23.80 1.26
CA ALA A 440 -23.50 -24.02 0.93
C ALA A 440 -23.18 -23.63 -0.51
N THR A 441 -21.98 -23.05 -0.71
CA THR A 441 -21.42 -22.81 -2.04
C THR A 441 -20.24 -23.74 -2.26
N ARG A 442 -20.23 -24.50 -3.35
CA ARG A 442 -19.18 -25.45 -3.71
C ARG A 442 -18.49 -25.03 -4.98
N ALA A 443 -17.20 -25.33 -5.06
CA ALA A 443 -16.40 -25.08 -6.25
C ALA A 443 -15.41 -26.21 -6.49
N SER A 444 -15.19 -26.57 -7.76
CA SER A 444 -14.17 -27.54 -8.18
C SER A 444 -13.56 -27.14 -9.51
N VAL A 445 -12.31 -27.53 -9.75
CA VAL A 445 -11.60 -27.37 -11.03
C VAL A 445 -11.36 -28.76 -11.61
N GLY A 446 -11.85 -29.00 -12.83
CA GLY A 446 -11.74 -30.30 -13.48
C GLY A 446 -12.25 -31.45 -12.61
N ALA A 447 -11.45 -32.51 -12.48
CA ALA A 447 -11.71 -33.66 -11.61
C ALA A 447 -11.20 -33.47 -10.17
N GLY A 448 -10.69 -32.27 -9.81
CA GLY A 448 -10.16 -32.01 -8.49
C GLY A 448 -11.21 -32.10 -7.37
N ALA A 449 -10.74 -32.32 -6.14
CA ALA A 449 -11.60 -32.37 -4.97
C ALA A 449 -12.38 -31.04 -4.80
N PRO A 450 -13.70 -31.08 -4.56
CA PRO A 450 -14.47 -29.87 -4.39
C PRO A 450 -14.15 -29.20 -3.05
N ALA A 451 -14.01 -27.87 -3.08
CA ALA A 451 -14.00 -27.03 -1.89
C ALA A 451 -15.40 -26.47 -1.62
N ALA A 452 -15.70 -26.12 -0.38
CA ALA A 452 -17.00 -25.59 -0.01
C ALA A 452 -16.91 -24.48 1.04
N VAL A 453 -17.81 -23.52 0.93
CA VAL A 453 -18.15 -22.57 1.98
C VAL A 453 -19.51 -22.94 2.53
N ASP A 454 -19.55 -23.26 3.81
CA ASP A 454 -20.78 -23.48 4.58
C ASP A 454 -21.19 -22.14 5.19
N TRP A 455 -22.31 -21.60 4.76
CA TRP A 455 -22.78 -20.28 5.19
C TRP A 455 -23.15 -20.21 6.68
N ALA A 456 -23.43 -21.35 7.31
CA ALA A 456 -23.64 -21.42 8.75
C ALA A 456 -22.36 -21.19 9.57
N ARG A 457 -21.19 -21.33 8.93
CA ARG A 457 -19.85 -21.12 9.53
C ARG A 457 -19.21 -19.81 9.14
N VAL A 458 -19.82 -19.08 8.22
CA VAL A 458 -19.32 -17.73 7.83
C VAL A 458 -19.68 -16.77 8.94
N GLU A 459 -18.68 -16.11 9.49
CA GLU A 459 -18.86 -15.21 10.62
C GLU A 459 -18.09 -13.90 10.43
N ARG A 460 -18.61 -12.83 11.02
CA ARG A 460 -17.94 -11.54 11.05
C ARG A 460 -16.88 -11.53 12.16
N VAL A 461 -15.68 -11.14 11.83
CA VAL A 461 -14.57 -10.96 12.80
C VAL A 461 -14.90 -9.81 13.74
N LYS A 462 -14.90 -10.07 15.03
CA LYS A 462 -15.14 -9.06 16.07
C LYS A 462 -13.83 -8.40 16.50
N SER A 463 -13.92 -7.19 17.02
CA SER A 463 -12.75 -6.48 17.58
C SER A 463 -12.12 -7.18 18.79
N THR A 464 -12.90 -8.04 19.46
CA THR A 464 -12.46 -8.86 20.62
C THR A 464 -11.86 -10.20 20.19
N ASP A 465 -11.95 -10.58 18.92
CA ASP A 465 -11.39 -11.83 18.45
C ASP A 465 -9.86 -11.77 18.52
N PRO A 466 -9.20 -12.86 18.97
CA PRO A 466 -7.75 -12.89 18.94
C PRO A 466 -7.27 -12.67 17.51
N ALA A 467 -6.39 -11.71 17.33
CA ALA A 467 -5.67 -11.56 16.07
C ALA A 467 -5.05 -12.92 15.73
N GLY A 468 -5.19 -13.37 14.50
CA GLY A 468 -4.42 -14.52 13.99
C GLY A 468 -2.94 -14.28 14.30
N ALA A 469 -2.13 -15.34 14.38
CA ALA A 469 -0.73 -15.19 14.73
C ALA A 469 -0.11 -14.03 13.93
N PRO A 470 0.39 -12.97 14.59
CA PRO A 470 0.72 -11.70 13.94
C PRO A 470 1.86 -11.80 12.89
N HIS A 471 2.43 -12.98 12.76
CA HIS A 471 3.49 -13.31 11.80
C HIS A 471 3.03 -14.23 10.66
N GLN A 472 1.72 -14.52 10.58
CA GLN A 472 1.15 -15.38 9.55
C GLN A 472 0.12 -14.61 8.72
N THR A 473 0.19 -14.75 7.41
CA THR A 473 -0.80 -14.25 6.46
C THR A 473 -1.26 -15.38 5.53
N THR A 474 -2.41 -15.19 4.91
CA THR A 474 -2.74 -16.01 3.76
C THR A 474 -2.03 -15.46 2.52
N TRP A 475 -1.79 -16.32 1.53
CA TRP A 475 -1.18 -15.92 0.24
C TRP A 475 -1.88 -14.74 -0.43
N PHE A 476 -3.16 -14.54 -0.15
CA PHE A 476 -4.07 -13.77 -0.95
C PHE A 476 -4.69 -12.59 -0.22
N GLY A 477 -4.30 -12.26 0.96
CA GLY A 477 -4.98 -11.19 1.59
C GLY A 477 -4.50 -10.75 2.95
N ALA A 478 -5.02 -9.61 3.35
CA ALA A 478 -4.89 -9.14 4.72
C ALA A 478 -5.40 -10.22 5.69
N PRO A 479 -4.73 -10.40 6.83
CA PRO A 479 -5.29 -11.20 7.91
C PRO A 479 -6.71 -10.72 8.21
N ALA A 480 -7.55 -11.64 8.68
CA ALA A 480 -8.90 -11.30 9.07
C ALA A 480 -8.86 -10.17 10.10
N SER A 481 -9.37 -9.02 9.73
CA SER A 481 -9.46 -7.83 10.58
C SER A 481 -10.89 -7.63 11.07
N PRO A 482 -11.13 -6.89 12.15
CA PRO A 482 -12.47 -6.58 12.61
C PRO A 482 -13.38 -6.11 11.46
N GLY A 483 -14.60 -6.64 11.40
CA GLY A 483 -15.56 -6.36 10.34
C GLY A 483 -15.39 -7.16 9.05
N SER A 484 -14.29 -7.89 8.85
CA SER A 484 -14.16 -8.84 7.72
C SER A 484 -14.90 -10.16 8.00
N LEU A 485 -15.09 -10.97 6.96
CA LEU A 485 -15.65 -12.31 7.10
C LEU A 485 -14.55 -13.37 7.26
N ARG A 486 -14.82 -14.39 8.05
CA ARG A 486 -14.06 -15.65 8.15
C ARG A 486 -14.84 -16.80 7.49
N ASN A 487 -14.10 -17.83 7.09
CA ASN A 487 -14.64 -19.06 6.51
C ASN A 487 -15.44 -18.86 5.22
N ASN A 488 -15.23 -17.74 4.54
CA ASN A 488 -15.92 -17.35 3.32
C ASN A 488 -15.05 -17.48 2.05
N THR A 489 -13.88 -18.11 2.16
CA THR A 489 -12.91 -18.19 1.05
C THR A 489 -12.52 -19.63 0.77
N MET A 490 -12.49 -20.00 -0.51
CA MET A 490 -11.93 -21.24 -1.01
C MET A 490 -10.69 -20.94 -1.83
N PHE A 491 -9.71 -21.83 -1.77
CA PHE A 491 -8.55 -21.81 -2.63
C PHE A 491 -8.41 -23.15 -3.36
N LEU A 492 -8.29 -23.06 -4.69
CA LEU A 492 -8.08 -24.19 -5.58
C LEU A 492 -6.71 -24.01 -6.25
N PRO A 493 -5.69 -24.78 -5.86
CA PRO A 493 -4.35 -24.66 -6.46
C PRO A 493 -4.40 -25.01 -7.95
N TRP A 494 -3.51 -24.42 -8.75
CA TRP A 494 -3.34 -24.82 -10.12
C TRP A 494 -2.97 -26.30 -10.21
N ALA A 495 -3.63 -27.03 -11.12
CA ALA A 495 -3.24 -28.39 -11.41
C ALA A 495 -1.79 -28.44 -11.95
N GLN A 496 -1.11 -29.54 -11.68
CA GLN A 496 0.27 -29.71 -12.17
C GLN A 496 0.31 -29.92 -13.70
N GLU A 497 -0.78 -30.41 -14.28
CA GLU A 497 -0.87 -30.59 -15.73
C GLU A 497 -1.33 -29.30 -16.40
N PRO A 498 -0.59 -28.82 -17.43
CA PRO A 498 -1.00 -27.66 -18.20
C PRO A 498 -2.24 -27.98 -19.04
N GLY A 499 -3.23 -27.07 -19.02
CA GLY A 499 -4.42 -27.21 -19.86
C GLY A 499 -5.58 -26.38 -19.35
N ARG A 500 -6.60 -26.24 -20.21
CA ARG A 500 -7.86 -25.64 -19.84
C ARG A 500 -8.67 -26.66 -19.03
N GLN A 501 -9.24 -26.20 -17.94
CA GLN A 501 -10.09 -27.00 -17.08
C GLN A 501 -11.36 -26.23 -16.73
N PRO A 502 -12.53 -26.87 -16.62
CA PRO A 502 -13.73 -26.21 -16.17
C PRO A 502 -13.64 -25.93 -14.67
N LEU A 503 -13.83 -24.67 -14.28
CA LEU A 503 -14.18 -24.28 -12.92
C LEU A 503 -15.70 -24.31 -12.81
N ASN A 504 -16.23 -25.15 -11.94
CA ASN A 504 -17.65 -25.20 -11.63
C ASN A 504 -17.89 -24.62 -10.25
N VAL A 505 -18.83 -23.66 -10.16
CA VAL A 505 -19.25 -23.04 -8.89
C VAL A 505 -20.77 -23.13 -8.80
N ALA A 506 -21.30 -23.67 -7.70
CA ALA A 506 -22.72 -23.77 -7.46
C ALA A 506 -23.06 -23.41 -6.01
N HIS A 507 -24.08 -22.59 -5.86
CA HIS A 507 -24.72 -22.32 -4.57
C HIS A 507 -25.98 -23.16 -4.40
N THR A 508 -26.10 -23.79 -3.25
CA THR A 508 -27.31 -24.57 -2.87
C THR A 508 -27.83 -23.99 -1.56
N GLY A 509 -29.05 -23.44 -1.61
CA GLY A 509 -29.66 -22.79 -0.46
C GLY A 509 -30.46 -21.55 -0.85
N THR A 510 -30.55 -20.59 0.05
CA THR A 510 -31.27 -19.34 -0.16
C THR A 510 -30.33 -18.15 -0.39
N GLY A 511 -30.84 -17.15 -1.09
CA GLY A 511 -30.09 -15.95 -1.42
C GLY A 511 -29.19 -16.10 -2.66
N ARG A 512 -28.46 -15.05 -2.98
CA ARG A 512 -27.55 -14.96 -4.15
C ARG A 512 -26.23 -14.39 -3.71
N PRO A 513 -25.26 -15.24 -3.30
CA PRO A 513 -23.98 -14.74 -2.84
C PRO A 513 -23.19 -14.08 -3.96
N TRP A 514 -22.38 -13.10 -3.60
CA TRP A 514 -21.38 -12.53 -4.47
C TRP A 514 -20.11 -13.38 -4.44
N LEU A 515 -19.55 -13.63 -5.61
CA LEU A 515 -18.29 -14.33 -5.81
C LEU A 515 -17.24 -13.37 -6.36
N THR A 516 -16.15 -13.16 -5.60
CA THR A 516 -14.90 -12.61 -6.13
C THR A 516 -14.01 -13.80 -6.51
N LEU A 517 -13.84 -14.03 -7.80
CA LEU A 517 -12.92 -15.04 -8.35
C LEU A 517 -11.66 -14.36 -8.81
N GLN A 518 -10.50 -14.80 -8.31
CA GLN A 518 -9.18 -14.30 -8.70
C GLN A 518 -8.29 -15.45 -9.17
N SER A 519 -7.73 -15.31 -10.37
CA SER A 519 -6.61 -16.11 -10.86
C SER A 519 -5.32 -15.47 -10.37
N VAL A 520 -4.52 -16.19 -9.60
CA VAL A 520 -3.28 -15.66 -9.02
C VAL A 520 -2.09 -16.54 -9.40
N ALA A 521 -0.96 -15.89 -9.66
CA ALA A 521 0.29 -16.57 -9.97
C ALA A 521 1.52 -15.71 -9.60
N ALA A 522 2.62 -16.37 -9.28
CA ALA A 522 3.94 -15.75 -9.24
C ALA A 522 4.61 -15.88 -10.61
N ILE A 523 4.86 -14.76 -11.26
CA ILE A 523 5.49 -14.71 -12.59
C ILE A 523 6.70 -13.80 -12.51
N ALA A 524 7.88 -14.35 -12.80
CA ALA A 524 9.12 -13.59 -12.81
C ALA A 524 9.21 -12.68 -14.04
N LEU A 525 9.64 -11.44 -13.85
CA LEU A 525 9.94 -10.53 -14.94
C LEU A 525 11.23 -11.00 -15.63
N LYS A 526 11.16 -11.37 -16.92
CA LYS A 526 12.29 -11.90 -17.70
C LYS A 526 13.07 -10.84 -18.45
N ALA A 527 12.42 -9.74 -18.81
CA ALA A 527 13.01 -8.64 -19.58
C ALA A 527 12.43 -7.30 -19.11
N PRO A 528 13.12 -6.17 -19.34
CA PRO A 528 12.58 -4.86 -19.05
C PRO A 528 11.23 -4.63 -19.74
N PHE A 529 10.33 -3.98 -19.03
CA PHE A 529 9.02 -3.57 -19.54
C PHE A 529 8.84 -2.06 -19.38
N ALA A 530 8.28 -1.42 -20.39
CA ALA A 530 8.06 0.03 -20.41
C ALA A 530 6.65 0.38 -20.90
N ALA A 531 5.91 1.06 -20.07
CA ALA A 531 4.64 1.68 -20.39
C ALA A 531 4.65 3.14 -19.89
N GLY A 532 5.46 3.98 -20.58
CA GLY A 532 5.64 5.38 -20.20
C GLY A 532 6.94 5.69 -19.47
N TYR A 533 7.57 4.72 -18.81
CA TYR A 533 8.89 4.85 -18.20
C TYR A 533 9.82 3.74 -18.63
N GLN A 534 11.10 4.10 -18.84
CA GLN A 534 12.20 3.15 -18.95
C GLN A 534 13.13 3.36 -17.77
N VAL A 535 13.58 2.29 -17.14
CA VAL A 535 14.52 2.36 -16.02
C VAL A 535 15.75 1.49 -16.30
N LYS A 536 16.94 2.10 -16.13
CA LYS A 536 18.22 1.43 -16.21
C LYS A 536 18.94 1.56 -14.87
N LYS A 537 19.41 0.43 -14.34
CA LYS A 537 20.17 0.35 -13.10
C LYS A 537 21.63 0.07 -13.39
N THR A 538 22.51 0.81 -12.74
CA THR A 538 23.97 0.59 -12.75
C THR A 538 24.46 0.53 -11.31
N VAL A 539 25.30 -0.46 -10.99
CA VAL A 539 25.88 -0.62 -9.67
C VAL A 539 27.40 -0.48 -9.79
N THR A 540 27.97 0.46 -9.04
CA THR A 540 29.41 0.71 -9.02
C THR A 540 29.95 0.60 -7.60
N PRO A 541 31.07 -0.09 -7.37
CA PRO A 541 31.68 -0.13 -6.05
C PRO A 541 32.26 1.26 -5.68
N VAL A 542 32.04 1.68 -4.43
CA VAL A 542 32.67 2.85 -3.80
C VAL A 542 33.81 2.38 -2.92
N GLU A 543 33.58 1.34 -2.11
CA GLU A 543 34.58 0.63 -1.33
C GLU A 543 34.44 -0.86 -1.66
N GLN A 544 35.49 -1.51 -2.09
CA GLN A 544 35.47 -2.90 -2.50
C GLN A 544 36.71 -3.62 -2.01
N ALA A 545 36.53 -4.68 -1.22
CA ALA A 545 37.63 -5.46 -0.67
C ALA A 545 38.36 -6.29 -1.75
N VAL A 546 37.63 -6.81 -2.73
CA VAL A 546 38.15 -7.64 -3.81
C VAL A 546 37.56 -7.18 -5.16
N ALA A 547 38.39 -6.72 -6.10
CA ALA A 547 37.94 -6.28 -7.40
C ALA A 547 37.12 -7.36 -8.14
N GLY A 548 35.96 -6.97 -8.66
CA GLY A 548 35.06 -7.86 -9.43
C GLY A 548 34.21 -8.84 -8.59
N ARG A 549 34.28 -8.80 -7.25
CA ARG A 549 33.45 -9.60 -6.35
C ARG A 549 32.90 -8.74 -5.22
N TYR A 550 31.68 -8.98 -4.81
CA TYR A 550 31.11 -8.31 -3.65
C TYR A 550 31.44 -9.08 -2.38
N SER A 551 31.92 -8.37 -1.38
CA SER A 551 32.28 -8.91 -0.07
C SER A 551 31.49 -8.21 1.03
N ARG A 552 31.36 -8.88 2.19
CA ARG A 552 30.78 -8.26 3.39
C ARG A 552 31.61 -7.01 3.76
N GLY A 553 30.92 -5.88 3.94
CA GLY A 553 31.51 -4.58 4.22
C GLY A 553 31.62 -3.66 3.02
N ASP A 554 31.58 -4.20 1.79
CA ASP A 554 31.65 -3.39 0.58
C ASP A 554 30.53 -2.35 0.51
N VAL A 555 30.88 -1.19 -0.01
CA VAL A 555 29.98 -0.06 -0.21
C VAL A 555 29.75 0.12 -1.71
N LEU A 556 28.50 0.10 -2.10
CA LEU A 556 28.08 0.17 -3.50
C LEU A 556 27.22 1.42 -3.74
N ARG A 557 27.46 2.10 -4.86
CA ARG A 557 26.59 3.15 -5.38
C ARG A 557 25.70 2.57 -6.45
N VAL A 558 24.40 2.79 -6.33
CA VAL A 558 23.40 2.47 -7.32
C VAL A 558 22.97 3.74 -8.01
N THR A 559 23.08 3.76 -9.33
CA THR A 559 22.57 4.82 -10.21
C THR A 559 21.35 4.29 -10.95
N LEU A 560 20.22 4.97 -10.78
CA LEU A 560 19.01 4.73 -11.56
C LEU A 560 18.85 5.85 -12.58
N GLU A 561 18.81 5.47 -13.85
CA GLU A 561 18.50 6.36 -14.96
C GLU A 561 17.08 6.07 -15.42
N VAL A 562 16.22 7.06 -15.34
CA VAL A 562 14.81 6.95 -15.70
C VAL A 562 14.52 7.87 -16.88
N ASN A 563 13.92 7.30 -17.94
CA ASN A 563 13.39 8.08 -19.06
C ASN A 563 11.87 8.11 -19.00
N ALA A 564 11.29 9.32 -18.90
CA ALA A 564 9.86 9.58 -18.84
C ALA A 564 9.35 10.01 -20.22
N ALA A 565 8.30 9.34 -20.71
CA ALA A 565 7.69 9.65 -22.01
C ALA A 565 6.83 10.91 -22.02
N ALA A 566 6.36 11.34 -20.85
CA ALA A 566 5.51 12.50 -20.66
C ALA A 566 5.73 13.15 -19.29
N ASP A 567 5.29 14.40 -19.14
CA ASP A 567 5.18 15.06 -17.85
C ASP A 567 4.18 14.33 -16.95
N MET A 568 4.51 14.16 -15.66
CA MET A 568 3.69 13.43 -14.73
C MET A 568 3.85 13.95 -13.30
N THR A 569 2.79 13.89 -12.52
CA THR A 569 2.85 14.17 -11.08
C THR A 569 2.77 12.88 -10.26
N TRP A 570 3.31 12.92 -9.04
CA TRP A 570 3.29 11.83 -8.07
C TRP A 570 3.82 10.51 -8.63
N VAL A 571 5.09 10.56 -9.02
CA VAL A 571 5.85 9.40 -9.51
C VAL A 571 6.70 8.82 -8.39
N VAL A 572 6.78 7.51 -8.31
CA VAL A 572 7.67 6.81 -7.39
C VAL A 572 8.67 5.95 -8.16
N VAL A 573 9.94 6.04 -7.76
CA VAL A 573 11.00 5.12 -8.17
C VAL A 573 11.27 4.21 -6.99
N SER A 574 11.11 2.89 -7.17
CA SER A 574 11.31 1.87 -6.13
C SER A 574 12.36 0.88 -6.59
N ASP A 575 13.45 0.76 -5.85
CA ASP A 575 14.55 -0.16 -6.14
C ASP A 575 14.84 -1.06 -4.94
N PRO A 576 14.67 -2.39 -5.07
CA PRO A 576 14.92 -3.31 -3.98
C PRO A 576 16.43 -3.43 -3.68
N ILE A 577 16.77 -3.63 -2.40
CA ILE A 577 18.13 -3.91 -1.96
C ILE A 577 18.29 -5.37 -1.52
N PRO A 578 19.51 -5.95 -1.56
CA PRO A 578 19.78 -7.30 -1.09
C PRO A 578 19.43 -7.48 0.39
N GLY A 579 19.04 -8.69 0.77
CA GLY A 579 18.85 -9.04 2.18
C GLY A 579 20.12 -8.74 2.98
N GLY A 580 19.94 -8.05 4.13
CA GLY A 580 21.05 -7.65 4.99
C GLY A 580 21.87 -6.43 4.50
N ALA A 581 21.59 -5.88 3.33
CA ALA A 581 22.17 -4.58 2.97
C ALA A 581 21.52 -3.44 3.76
N THR A 582 22.27 -2.37 3.97
CA THR A 582 21.80 -1.15 4.63
C THR A 582 22.01 0.04 3.71
N LEU A 583 20.98 0.83 3.50
CA LEU A 583 21.07 2.11 2.81
C LEU A 583 21.84 3.08 3.69
N LEU A 584 22.88 3.68 3.14
CA LEU A 584 23.67 4.68 3.84
C LEU A 584 23.01 6.05 3.70
N GLY A 585 23.14 6.87 4.74
CA GLY A 585 22.47 8.15 4.80
C GLY A 585 21.02 8.05 5.28
N THR A 586 20.66 8.92 6.20
CA THR A 586 19.30 8.97 6.74
C THR A 586 18.38 9.87 5.92
N GLY A 587 18.93 10.66 4.98
CA GLY A 587 18.19 11.73 4.30
C GLY A 587 17.84 12.91 5.22
N LEU A 588 18.17 12.84 6.53
CA LEU A 588 17.70 13.76 7.57
C LEU A 588 18.79 14.70 8.13
N GLY A 589 20.03 14.70 7.62
CA GLY A 589 21.01 15.64 8.14
C GLY A 589 22.48 15.28 7.93
N ARG A 590 23.37 15.99 8.66
CA ARG A 590 24.82 16.05 8.44
C ARG A 590 25.58 14.73 8.64
N ASP A 591 25.07 13.80 9.42
CA ASP A 591 25.76 12.56 9.79
C ASP A 591 25.94 11.59 8.62
N SER A 592 25.26 11.85 7.52
CA SER A 592 25.27 11.02 6.32
C SER A 592 26.09 11.58 5.18
N GLN A 593 26.65 12.79 5.29
CA GLN A 593 27.33 13.45 4.18
C GLN A 593 28.57 12.68 3.70
N ILE A 594 29.33 12.08 4.61
CA ILE A 594 30.49 11.27 4.25
C ILE A 594 30.05 9.98 3.54
N ALA A 595 29.01 9.33 4.04
CA ALA A 595 28.51 8.07 3.49
C ALA A 595 27.81 8.24 2.12
N THR A 596 27.18 9.40 1.90
CA THR A 596 26.49 9.75 0.64
C THR A 596 27.28 10.69 -0.25
N GLN A 597 28.55 10.96 0.11
CA GLN A 597 29.43 11.82 -0.67
C GLN A 597 29.54 11.30 -2.11
N GLY A 598 29.18 12.16 -3.07
CA GLY A 598 29.19 11.83 -4.49
C GLY A 598 27.88 11.22 -5.02
N GLU A 599 26.81 11.06 -4.23
CA GLU A 599 25.47 10.85 -4.77
C GLU A 599 25.06 12.05 -5.61
N LYS A 600 24.60 11.79 -6.83
CA LYS A 600 24.23 12.85 -7.78
C LYS A 600 22.76 12.71 -8.18
N ARG A 601 22.17 13.82 -8.49
CA ARG A 601 20.86 13.94 -9.11
C ARG A 601 20.95 14.85 -10.32
N SER A 602 20.27 14.51 -11.39
CA SER A 602 20.25 15.32 -12.61
C SER A 602 18.94 15.13 -13.37
N GLY A 603 18.61 16.07 -14.28
CA GLY A 603 17.50 15.93 -15.22
C GLY A 603 16.19 16.60 -14.80
N GLY A 604 16.20 17.57 -13.88
CA GLY A 604 15.03 18.42 -13.58
C GLY A 604 13.95 17.80 -12.70
N ALA A 605 14.09 16.54 -12.28
CA ALA A 605 13.20 15.90 -11.31
C ALA A 605 13.82 15.95 -9.90
N TRP A 606 13.09 16.50 -8.94
CA TRP A 606 13.53 16.63 -7.55
C TRP A 606 12.63 15.83 -6.62
N PRO A 607 13.18 14.99 -5.73
CA PRO A 607 12.37 14.19 -4.84
C PRO A 607 11.66 15.04 -3.79
N ALA A 608 10.36 14.84 -3.66
CA ALA A 608 9.57 15.35 -2.56
C ALA A 608 9.89 14.59 -1.26
N PHE A 609 10.13 13.29 -1.37
CA PHE A 609 10.46 12.43 -0.23
C PHE A 609 11.29 11.23 -0.65
N GLU A 610 12.14 10.73 0.25
CA GLU A 610 12.89 9.47 0.10
C GLU A 610 12.64 8.57 1.29
N GLU A 611 12.34 7.32 1.00
CA GLU A 611 12.20 6.25 1.97
C GLU A 611 13.40 5.31 1.86
N ARG A 612 14.11 5.13 2.97
CA ARG A 612 15.25 4.22 3.09
C ARG A 612 14.89 3.10 4.07
N SER A 613 14.63 1.92 3.55
CA SER A 613 14.21 0.77 4.34
C SER A 613 15.14 -0.44 4.11
N PHE A 614 15.00 -1.49 4.92
CA PHE A 614 15.72 -2.75 4.69
C PHE A 614 15.22 -3.54 3.47
N GLU A 615 14.12 -3.11 2.89
CA GLU A 615 13.49 -3.76 1.73
C GLU A 615 13.88 -3.10 0.41
N ALA A 616 13.84 -1.76 0.39
CA ALA A 616 14.02 -0.98 -0.82
C ALA A 616 14.41 0.48 -0.52
N PHE A 617 15.02 1.08 -1.50
CA PHE A 617 15.10 2.53 -1.65
C PHE A 617 13.90 2.99 -2.46
N ARG A 618 13.15 4.01 -1.98
CA ARG A 618 12.05 4.64 -2.71
C ARG A 618 12.24 6.14 -2.75
N SER A 619 12.06 6.72 -3.93
CA SER A 619 12.11 8.17 -4.15
C SER A 619 10.81 8.63 -4.79
N TYR A 620 10.14 9.57 -4.13
CA TYR A 620 8.82 10.11 -4.52
C TYR A 620 9.01 11.50 -5.10
N TYR A 621 8.40 11.73 -6.26
CA TYR A 621 8.48 12.98 -7.00
C TYR A 621 7.09 13.58 -7.14
N GLU A 622 6.92 14.83 -6.72
CA GLU A 622 5.67 15.57 -6.95
C GLU A 622 5.46 15.84 -8.44
N TYR A 623 6.56 16.11 -9.15
CA TYR A 623 6.57 16.34 -10.59
C TYR A 623 7.81 15.74 -11.24
N VAL A 624 7.60 15.06 -12.35
CA VAL A 624 8.63 14.53 -13.24
C VAL A 624 8.39 15.08 -14.64
N PRO A 625 9.31 15.89 -15.20
CA PRO A 625 9.20 16.34 -16.58
C PRO A 625 9.48 15.21 -17.57
N LYS A 626 8.92 15.30 -18.77
CA LYS A 626 9.31 14.46 -19.90
C LYS A 626 10.82 14.54 -20.12
N GLY A 627 11.46 13.39 -20.30
CA GLY A 627 12.90 13.29 -20.55
C GLY A 627 13.59 12.38 -19.56
N THR A 628 14.91 12.50 -19.47
CA THR A 628 15.75 11.61 -18.67
C THR A 628 16.22 12.30 -17.40
N PHE A 629 16.05 11.62 -16.27
CA PHE A 629 16.64 12.03 -15.00
C PHE A 629 17.41 10.86 -14.36
N LYS A 630 18.34 11.19 -13.47
CA LYS A 630 19.16 10.23 -12.74
C LYS A 630 19.14 10.52 -11.26
N LEU A 631 19.20 9.45 -10.49
CA LEU A 631 19.35 9.51 -9.04
C LEU A 631 20.30 8.42 -8.56
N ASP A 632 21.10 8.76 -7.56
CA ASP A 632 22.02 7.85 -6.91
C ASP A 632 21.57 7.58 -5.48
N TYR A 633 21.85 6.39 -5.00
CA TYR A 633 21.88 6.07 -3.58
C TYR A 633 23.03 5.11 -3.26
N THR A 634 23.43 5.03 -2.00
CA THR A 634 24.56 4.23 -1.56
C THR A 634 24.09 3.18 -0.55
N MET A 635 24.61 1.97 -0.66
CA MET A 635 24.31 0.88 0.26
C MET A 635 25.59 0.15 0.69
N ARG A 636 25.57 -0.44 1.91
CA ARG A 636 26.61 -1.34 2.42
C ARG A 636 26.08 -2.75 2.49
N LEU A 637 26.89 -3.72 2.07
CA LEU A 637 26.59 -5.15 2.14
C LEU A 637 27.07 -5.69 3.49
N ASN A 638 26.16 -6.10 4.37
CA ASN A 638 26.51 -6.52 5.73
C ASN A 638 26.48 -8.03 5.94
N ASN A 639 25.81 -8.79 5.08
CA ASN A 639 25.63 -10.22 5.23
C ASN A 639 26.19 -11.00 4.04
N VAL A 640 26.82 -12.12 4.35
CA VAL A 640 27.29 -13.09 3.35
C VAL A 640 26.10 -13.92 2.86
N GLY A 641 26.02 -14.12 1.56
CA GLY A 641 24.93 -14.91 0.97
C GLY A 641 24.71 -14.66 -0.51
N GLU A 642 23.66 -15.26 -1.03
CA GLU A 642 23.14 -15.05 -2.37
C GLU A 642 21.66 -14.61 -2.26
N PHE A 643 21.41 -13.37 -2.61
CA PHE A 643 20.15 -12.68 -2.35
C PHE A 643 19.37 -12.44 -3.65
N ALA A 644 18.10 -12.82 -3.66
CA ALA A 644 17.17 -12.52 -4.73
C ALA A 644 16.65 -11.08 -4.63
N LEU A 645 16.36 -10.47 -5.78
CA LEU A 645 15.81 -9.12 -5.86
C LEU A 645 14.56 -9.11 -6.74
N PRO A 646 13.46 -8.47 -6.29
CA PRO A 646 12.35 -8.10 -7.17
C PRO A 646 12.80 -7.12 -8.25
N PRO A 647 11.96 -6.85 -9.27
CA PRO A 647 12.24 -5.82 -10.27
C PRO A 647 12.39 -4.42 -9.65
N THR A 648 13.25 -3.60 -10.23
CA THR A 648 13.24 -2.15 -10.07
C THR A 648 12.01 -1.59 -10.80
N ARG A 649 11.24 -0.72 -10.17
CA ARG A 649 9.99 -0.19 -10.71
C ARG A 649 9.90 1.33 -10.62
N VAL A 650 9.35 1.93 -11.66
CA VAL A 650 8.94 3.34 -11.71
C VAL A 650 7.48 3.38 -12.08
N GLU A 651 6.66 4.14 -11.35
CA GLU A 651 5.24 4.27 -11.68
C GLU A 651 4.64 5.60 -11.24
N ALA A 652 3.61 6.04 -11.96
CA ALA A 652 2.78 7.17 -11.59
C ALA A 652 1.64 6.70 -10.70
N LEU A 653 1.53 7.26 -9.49
CA LEU A 653 0.61 6.77 -8.45
C LEU A 653 -0.88 6.95 -8.80
N TYR A 654 -1.20 7.99 -9.57
CA TYR A 654 -2.57 8.30 -10.00
C TYR A 654 -2.83 8.07 -11.50
N ALA A 655 -1.80 7.61 -12.23
CA ALA A 655 -1.87 7.15 -13.61
C ALA A 655 -1.09 5.83 -13.75
N PRO A 656 -1.51 4.75 -13.07
CA PRO A 656 -0.74 3.53 -12.90
C PRO A 656 -0.52 2.71 -14.18
N GLU A 657 -1.17 3.05 -15.28
CA GLU A 657 -0.84 2.57 -16.61
C GLU A 657 0.52 3.10 -17.10
N MET A 658 1.00 4.20 -16.49
CA MET A 658 2.32 4.76 -16.74
C MET A 658 3.33 4.17 -15.75
N PHE A 659 4.06 3.14 -16.18
CA PHE A 659 5.08 2.48 -15.36
C PHE A 659 6.22 1.92 -16.22
N GLY A 660 7.30 1.53 -15.54
CA GLY A 660 8.42 0.82 -16.13
C GLY A 660 9.05 -0.12 -15.12
N GLU A 661 9.52 -1.27 -15.58
CA GLU A 661 10.15 -2.29 -14.75
C GLU A 661 11.43 -2.81 -15.39
N SER A 662 12.42 -3.12 -14.55
CA SER A 662 13.65 -3.78 -14.95
C SER A 662 13.96 -4.95 -14.01
N PRO A 663 14.23 -6.17 -14.53
CA PRO A 663 14.60 -7.28 -13.68
C PRO A 663 15.97 -7.04 -13.04
N ASN A 664 16.16 -7.59 -11.85
CA ASN A 664 17.42 -7.57 -11.12
C ASN A 664 18.04 -8.97 -11.07
N PRO A 665 19.36 -9.11 -11.27
CA PRO A 665 20.06 -10.37 -11.02
C PRO A 665 20.13 -10.63 -9.50
N ARG A 666 20.35 -11.89 -9.13
CA ARG A 666 20.72 -12.23 -7.75
C ARG A 666 22.06 -11.58 -7.39
N VAL A 667 22.20 -11.17 -6.14
CA VAL A 667 23.43 -10.55 -5.63
C VAL A 667 24.15 -11.55 -4.72
N LYS A 668 25.36 -11.95 -5.13
CA LYS A 668 26.22 -12.82 -4.31
C LYS A 668 27.20 -11.96 -3.53
N VAL A 669 27.23 -12.17 -2.20
CA VAL A 669 28.12 -11.49 -1.26
C VAL A 669 28.98 -12.53 -0.56
N GLU A 670 30.29 -12.43 -0.72
CA GLU A 670 31.26 -13.35 -0.11
C GLU A 670 31.72 -12.87 1.27
N ALA A 671 32.36 -13.75 2.04
CA ALA A 671 33.00 -13.34 3.27
C ALA A 671 34.11 -12.33 2.95
N GLY A 672 34.17 -11.24 3.69
CA GLY A 672 35.33 -10.33 3.65
C GLY A 672 36.60 -11.06 4.16
N ARG A 673 37.77 -10.54 3.81
CA ARG A 673 39.05 -11.06 4.33
C ARG A 673 39.20 -10.82 5.81
#